data_11cce3d5f31b2f40b3b5c3fbaacb6eea
#
_entry.id   11cce3d5f31b2f40b3b5c3fbaacb6eea
#
_cell.length_a   1.000
_cell.length_b   1.000
_cell.length_c   1.000
_cell.angle_alpha   90.00
_cell.angle_beta   90.00
_cell.angle_gamma   90.00
#
_symmetry.space_group_name_H-M   'P 1'
#
loop_
_entity.id
_entity.type
_entity.pdbx_description
1 polymer ?
#
loop_
_entity_poly.entity_id
_entity_poly.type
_entity_poly.pdbx_seq_one_letter_code
_entity_poly.pdbx_strand_id
1 'polypeptide(L)'
;MAVYADEKQRTFTLQTKNTTYQMKVDAYGMLLHTYYGEKTDNSDLSYRIPMDDRGFSGYAYEASCADDRLSSDLAPQEYSCFGTGDYRISALRVRNENGSQAVTLCYAGYELSRGKYSIPGLPAVYADETEAETLGILLRDPESGLEVLLQYGVLEELDIITRAVKVVNRTMGKVVLLKAASMCLDWLSGDYEWLTFYGKHAMERTLQRTPIAHGISAIGSVRGASSHHYNPFAVVCEKDTNETKGLCYGVSFVYSGEFLMETEKDQIDQTRLICGIHPDDFAWTLEPGESFDTPEVILSCSSEGFGKLSHNFHQVIREHICRGEWKNKRRPVLINNWEGTYFDFTGDKLVSIAKDAAELGVELFVMDDGWFGKRDDDRSGLGDWFPNEKKLGCSLKELGDRIVGLGMKFGIWFEPECISEDSDLYRAHPDWAVKIPGRKPNLSRHQMILDFSRKDVQDYILERLCSVLASAPISYVKWDFNRSICDKYSTSLPAEKQGEMAHRFMLGLYRVLDGMLSAYPHLLLEGCSGGGGRFDAGMLYYSPQIWCSDDTDAIERLQIQYGTSFGYPVSTMGAHVSAVPNHQTGRVTPLATRGCVAMAGTFGYELDLNKMTEEEKVEVKRQIEVFKQYYDLVSDGSYFRLTSPQDNNCVVWEMAEKDASKALISAVYQHVQTNCAAKFVYPRGLCSDASYEVSLTDLKGDKKDRMQKQVLTGAALMRGGLRLPGADSDYAAWQIYLKKL
;
A
#
# COMPACT_ATOMS: atom_id res chain seq x y z
N MET A 1 -21.22 -12.92 -16.28
CA MET A 1 -19.96 -13.51 -16.76
C MET A 1 -19.04 -12.37 -17.12
N ALA A 2 -17.99 -12.19 -16.35
CA ALA A 2 -17.06 -11.09 -16.52
C ALA A 2 -15.98 -11.37 -17.58
N VAL A 3 -15.78 -12.65 -17.95
CA VAL A 3 -14.78 -13.07 -18.92
C VAL A 3 -15.44 -13.73 -20.12
N TYR A 4 -15.14 -13.23 -21.32
CA TYR A 4 -15.63 -13.72 -22.60
C TYR A 4 -14.45 -14.14 -23.48
N ALA A 5 -14.45 -15.37 -23.94
CA ALA A 5 -13.48 -15.88 -24.91
C ALA A 5 -14.21 -16.24 -26.22
N ASP A 6 -13.85 -15.58 -27.32
CA ASP A 6 -14.32 -15.95 -28.66
C ASP A 6 -13.22 -16.73 -29.41
N GLU A 7 -13.39 -18.04 -29.48
CA GLU A 7 -12.42 -18.95 -30.13
C GLU A 7 -12.29 -18.70 -31.64
N LYS A 8 -13.34 -18.22 -32.31
CA LYS A 8 -13.31 -17.98 -33.77
C LYS A 8 -12.53 -16.73 -34.10
N GLN A 9 -12.77 -15.67 -33.30
CA GLN A 9 -12.07 -14.40 -33.45
C GLN A 9 -10.74 -14.38 -32.69
N ARG A 10 -10.51 -15.35 -31.81
CA ARG A 10 -9.36 -15.40 -30.89
C ARG A 10 -9.24 -14.14 -30.04
N THR A 11 -10.37 -13.63 -29.52
CA THR A 11 -10.43 -12.47 -28.63
C THR A 11 -10.77 -12.89 -27.21
N PHE A 12 -10.16 -12.21 -26.24
CA PHE A 12 -10.45 -12.35 -24.82
C PHE A 12 -10.89 -10.99 -24.29
N THR A 13 -12.13 -10.92 -23.79
CA THR A 13 -12.69 -9.68 -23.25
C THR A 13 -13.01 -9.85 -21.78
N LEU A 14 -12.42 -9.01 -20.94
CA LEU A 14 -12.71 -8.91 -19.52
C LEU A 14 -13.59 -7.69 -19.30
N GLN A 15 -14.73 -7.89 -18.67
CA GLN A 15 -15.67 -6.80 -18.38
C GLN A 15 -15.86 -6.67 -16.88
N THR A 16 -15.73 -5.47 -16.39
CA THR A 16 -16.22 -5.09 -15.07
C THR A 16 -17.55 -4.33 -15.21
N LYS A 17 -18.04 -3.78 -14.12
CA LYS A 17 -19.27 -3.00 -14.12
C LYS A 17 -19.22 -1.81 -15.12
N ASN A 18 -18.08 -1.11 -15.14
CA ASN A 18 -17.92 0.13 -15.91
C ASN A 18 -16.75 0.08 -16.90
N THR A 19 -15.98 -1.01 -16.99
CA THR A 19 -14.77 -1.06 -17.84
C THR A 19 -14.71 -2.31 -18.70
N THR A 20 -13.96 -2.22 -19.80
CA THR A 20 -13.62 -3.32 -20.69
C THR A 20 -12.10 -3.38 -20.87
N TYR A 21 -11.54 -4.58 -20.77
CA TYR A 21 -10.17 -4.90 -21.12
C TYR A 21 -10.18 -6.00 -22.19
N GLN A 22 -9.52 -5.80 -23.33
CA GLN A 22 -9.58 -6.77 -24.41
C GLN A 22 -8.21 -7.07 -25.00
N MET A 23 -8.02 -8.34 -25.35
CA MET A 23 -6.82 -8.88 -25.98
C MET A 23 -7.21 -9.67 -27.23
N LYS A 24 -6.28 -9.77 -28.17
CA LYS A 24 -6.43 -10.50 -29.46
C LYS A 24 -5.21 -11.35 -29.74
N VAL A 25 -5.42 -12.59 -30.13
CA VAL A 25 -4.37 -13.39 -30.76
C VAL A 25 -4.40 -13.14 -32.26
N ASP A 26 -3.31 -12.67 -32.81
CA ASP A 26 -3.21 -12.40 -34.24
C ASP A 26 -3.08 -13.67 -35.10
N ALA A 27 -2.93 -13.50 -36.42
CA ALA A 27 -2.81 -14.61 -37.36
C ALA A 27 -1.52 -15.46 -37.15
N TYR A 28 -0.53 -14.89 -36.50
CA TYR A 28 0.79 -15.48 -36.26
C TYR A 28 0.99 -16.01 -34.84
N GLY A 29 -0.06 -15.93 -34.01
CA GLY A 29 -0.04 -16.44 -32.65
C GLY A 29 0.44 -15.44 -31.59
N MET A 30 0.70 -14.19 -31.96
CA MET A 30 1.08 -13.16 -30.98
C MET A 30 -0.14 -12.65 -30.22
N LEU A 31 -0.03 -12.55 -28.90
CA LEU A 31 -1.10 -11.99 -28.05
C LEU A 31 -0.91 -10.46 -27.93
N LEU A 32 -1.86 -9.71 -28.46
CA LEU A 32 -1.83 -8.26 -28.55
C LEU A 32 -2.90 -7.63 -27.63
N HIS A 33 -2.56 -6.54 -26.99
CA HIS A 33 -3.49 -5.69 -26.25
C HIS A 33 -4.29 -4.82 -27.23
N THR A 34 -5.61 -4.80 -27.12
CA THR A 34 -6.44 -4.00 -28.02
C THR A 34 -7.11 -2.83 -27.33
N TYR A 35 -7.50 -2.99 -26.06
CA TYR A 35 -8.24 -1.95 -25.35
C TYR A 35 -8.22 -2.14 -23.83
N TYR A 36 -8.10 -1.06 -23.09
CA TYR A 36 -8.51 -0.93 -21.71
C TYR A 36 -9.10 0.47 -21.49
N GLY A 37 -10.32 0.55 -20.95
CA GLY A 37 -11.02 1.82 -20.77
C GLY A 37 -12.48 1.64 -20.37
N GLU A 38 -13.32 2.64 -20.68
CA GLU A 38 -14.76 2.61 -20.42
C GLU A 38 -15.41 1.38 -21.07
N LYS A 39 -16.50 0.91 -20.46
CA LYS A 39 -17.19 -0.29 -20.89
C LYS A 39 -17.69 -0.20 -22.32
N THR A 40 -17.29 -1.18 -23.13
CA THR A 40 -17.82 -1.43 -24.48
C THR A 40 -18.63 -2.72 -24.50
N ASP A 41 -19.14 -3.10 -25.66
CA ASP A 41 -19.66 -4.45 -25.89
C ASP A 41 -18.49 -5.45 -26.14
N ASN A 42 -18.81 -6.68 -26.53
CA ASN A 42 -17.83 -7.73 -26.83
C ASN A 42 -17.33 -7.71 -28.27
N SER A 43 -17.53 -6.61 -29.02
CA SER A 43 -17.04 -6.49 -30.41
C SER A 43 -15.52 -6.59 -30.47
N ASP A 44 -15.00 -7.14 -31.55
CA ASP A 44 -13.56 -7.20 -31.80
C ASP A 44 -12.97 -5.82 -32.06
N LEU A 45 -12.15 -5.34 -31.16
CA LEU A 45 -11.51 -4.03 -31.21
C LEU A 45 -10.13 -4.05 -31.87
N SER A 46 -9.75 -5.18 -32.53
CA SER A 46 -8.44 -5.34 -33.16
C SER A 46 -8.21 -4.40 -34.35
N TYR A 47 -9.26 -3.78 -34.91
CA TYR A 47 -9.12 -2.71 -35.90
C TYR A 47 -8.30 -1.51 -35.43
N ARG A 48 -8.09 -1.40 -34.13
CA ARG A 48 -7.26 -0.35 -33.50
C ARG A 48 -5.77 -0.63 -33.58
N ILE A 49 -5.37 -1.89 -33.85
CA ILE A 49 -3.96 -2.26 -33.93
C ILE A 49 -3.34 -1.60 -35.17
N PRO A 50 -2.25 -0.82 -35.04
CA PRO A 50 -1.59 -0.20 -36.16
C PRO A 50 -0.97 -1.25 -37.07
N MET A 51 -1.16 -1.08 -38.38
CA MET A 51 -0.64 -1.96 -39.45
C MET A 51 0.15 -1.12 -40.45
N ASP A 52 1.01 -0.25 -39.97
CA ASP A 52 1.80 0.65 -40.78
C ASP A 52 3.24 0.19 -40.77
N ASP A 53 3.80 -0.10 -41.94
CA ASP A 53 5.23 -0.39 -42.09
C ASP A 53 6.06 0.77 -41.62
N ARG A 54 6.88 0.54 -40.61
CA ARG A 54 7.68 1.65 -40.18
C ARG A 54 8.89 1.40 -39.38
N GLY A 55 9.27 0.28 -39.26
CA GLY A 55 10.48 0.00 -38.53
C GLY A 55 11.42 -0.84 -39.38
N PHE A 56 12.61 -0.96 -38.89
CA PHE A 56 13.54 -1.98 -39.33
C PHE A 56 13.55 -3.11 -38.30
N SER A 57 12.48 -3.22 -37.49
CA SER A 57 12.31 -4.29 -36.53
C SER A 57 11.57 -5.48 -37.13
N GLY A 58 11.92 -6.68 -36.69
CA GLY A 58 11.27 -7.90 -37.11
C GLY A 58 9.91 -8.13 -36.41
N TYR A 59 9.22 -9.17 -36.88
CA TYR A 59 8.05 -9.78 -36.27
C TYR A 59 8.25 -11.31 -36.25
N ALA A 60 7.21 -12.11 -36.01
CA ALA A 60 7.33 -13.55 -36.23
C ALA A 60 7.79 -13.88 -37.67
N TYR A 61 8.58 -14.92 -37.82
CA TYR A 61 9.23 -15.25 -39.12
C TYR A 61 8.24 -15.34 -40.27
N GLU A 62 7.12 -16.06 -40.09
CA GLU A 62 6.07 -16.21 -41.08
C GLU A 62 5.41 -14.87 -41.45
N ALA A 63 5.23 -14.00 -40.48
CA ALA A 63 4.68 -12.66 -40.67
C ALA A 63 5.62 -11.78 -41.47
N SER A 64 6.92 -11.78 -41.15
CA SER A 64 7.94 -11.03 -41.86
C SER A 64 8.11 -11.45 -43.35
N CYS A 65 7.72 -12.68 -43.67
CA CYS A 65 7.69 -13.16 -45.05
C CYS A 65 6.38 -12.83 -45.77
N ALA A 66 5.29 -12.59 -45.06
CA ALA A 66 3.96 -12.42 -45.64
C ALA A 66 3.50 -10.95 -45.73
N ASP A 67 3.86 -10.12 -44.73
CA ASP A 67 3.44 -8.72 -44.64
C ASP A 67 4.51 -7.88 -43.94
N ASP A 68 5.17 -7.00 -44.68
CA ASP A 68 6.23 -6.12 -44.20
C ASP A 68 5.70 -4.91 -43.37
N ARG A 69 4.38 -4.77 -43.22
CA ARG A 69 3.77 -3.76 -42.36
C ARG A 69 3.74 -4.16 -40.90
N LEU A 70 4.06 -5.42 -40.58
CA LEU A 70 4.11 -5.91 -39.20
C LEU A 70 5.49 -5.68 -38.59
N SER A 71 5.48 -5.09 -37.39
CA SER A 71 6.71 -4.75 -36.67
C SER A 71 6.48 -4.93 -35.17
N SER A 72 7.39 -5.61 -34.47
CA SER A 72 7.27 -5.87 -33.03
C SER A 72 7.31 -4.61 -32.19
N ASP A 73 8.04 -3.57 -32.62
CA ASP A 73 8.14 -2.30 -31.90
C ASP A 73 6.95 -1.35 -32.10
N LEU A 74 6.00 -1.72 -32.98
CA LEU A 74 4.71 -1.03 -33.14
C LEU A 74 3.55 -1.81 -32.55
N ALA A 75 3.69 -3.15 -32.45
CA ALA A 75 2.63 -4.01 -31.95
C ALA A 75 2.36 -3.79 -30.44
N PRO A 76 1.11 -3.60 -30.03
CA PRO A 76 0.75 -3.46 -28.63
C PRO A 76 0.76 -4.84 -27.94
N GLN A 77 1.92 -5.31 -27.53
CA GLN A 77 2.08 -6.63 -26.96
C GLN A 77 1.48 -6.70 -25.54
N GLU A 78 0.68 -7.73 -25.29
CA GLU A 78 0.11 -7.96 -23.94
C GLU A 78 1.18 -8.33 -22.91
N TYR A 79 2.27 -8.99 -23.36
CA TYR A 79 3.43 -9.29 -22.53
C TYR A 79 4.70 -9.30 -23.39
N SER A 80 5.41 -8.20 -23.37
CA SER A 80 6.57 -7.96 -24.24
C SER A 80 7.82 -8.70 -23.77
N CYS A 81 8.61 -9.22 -24.72
CA CYS A 81 9.85 -9.92 -24.46
C CYS A 81 11.05 -9.18 -25.03
N PHE A 82 12.18 -9.26 -24.33
CA PHE A 82 13.45 -8.73 -24.82
C PHE A 82 14.02 -9.60 -25.93
N GLY A 83 14.63 -8.96 -26.94
CA GLY A 83 15.46 -9.65 -27.95
C GLY A 83 14.71 -10.15 -29.17
N THR A 84 13.44 -9.78 -29.38
CA THR A 84 12.61 -10.24 -30.51
C THR A 84 12.13 -9.13 -31.44
N GLY A 85 12.78 -7.97 -31.43
CA GLY A 85 12.48 -6.85 -32.33
C GLY A 85 11.57 -5.77 -31.70
N ASP A 86 11.05 -5.95 -30.51
CA ASP A 86 10.49 -4.87 -29.69
C ASP A 86 11.64 -4.22 -28.88
N TYR A 87 11.96 -2.97 -29.19
CA TYR A 87 13.06 -2.23 -28.55
C TYR A 87 12.59 -1.33 -27.41
N ARG A 88 11.28 -1.28 -27.15
CA ARG A 88 10.71 -0.60 -25.98
C ARG A 88 11.01 -1.37 -24.69
N ILE A 89 10.69 -0.77 -23.54
CA ILE A 89 10.80 -1.48 -22.26
C ILE A 89 10.09 -2.84 -22.34
N SER A 90 10.74 -3.89 -21.83
CA SER A 90 10.24 -5.27 -21.91
C SER A 90 9.74 -5.78 -20.55
N ALA A 91 8.68 -6.60 -20.57
CA ALA A 91 8.15 -7.25 -19.38
C ALA A 91 8.98 -8.48 -18.97
N LEU A 92 9.49 -9.23 -19.95
CA LEU A 92 10.29 -10.42 -19.70
C LEU A 92 11.69 -10.27 -20.32
N ARG A 93 12.70 -10.60 -19.51
CA ARG A 93 14.08 -10.73 -19.98
C ARG A 93 14.68 -11.99 -19.38
N VAL A 94 15.14 -12.89 -20.21
CA VAL A 94 15.75 -14.15 -19.79
C VAL A 94 17.18 -14.28 -20.32
N ARG A 95 17.94 -15.18 -19.74
CA ARG A 95 19.17 -15.72 -20.32
C ARG A 95 19.04 -17.21 -20.40
N ASN A 96 18.97 -17.73 -21.61
CA ASN A 96 18.95 -19.16 -21.90
C ASN A 96 20.30 -19.81 -21.60
N GLU A 97 20.35 -21.13 -21.50
CA GLU A 97 21.59 -21.88 -21.20
C GLU A 97 22.72 -21.61 -22.22
N ASN A 98 22.39 -21.40 -23.49
CA ASN A 98 23.34 -21.04 -24.53
C ASN A 98 23.80 -19.56 -24.49
N GLY A 99 23.34 -18.78 -23.53
CA GLY A 99 23.66 -17.35 -23.36
C GLY A 99 22.80 -16.39 -24.16
N SER A 100 21.93 -16.87 -25.07
CA SER A 100 20.96 -16.01 -25.78
C SER A 100 19.90 -15.44 -24.84
N GLN A 101 19.29 -14.30 -25.24
CA GLN A 101 18.24 -13.66 -24.47
C GLN A 101 16.90 -13.58 -25.23
N ALA A 102 16.86 -14.07 -26.45
CA ALA A 102 15.65 -14.03 -27.28
C ALA A 102 14.61 -15.06 -26.80
N VAL A 103 13.37 -14.60 -26.72
CA VAL A 103 12.18 -15.42 -26.44
C VAL A 103 11.03 -14.88 -27.29
N THR A 104 10.37 -15.73 -28.04
CA THR A 104 9.18 -15.39 -28.82
C THR A 104 7.97 -16.10 -28.23
N LEU A 105 7.13 -15.39 -27.48
CA LEU A 105 5.97 -15.97 -26.83
C LEU A 105 4.77 -16.00 -27.76
N CYS A 106 4.36 -17.20 -28.17
CA CYS A 106 3.16 -17.47 -28.97
C CYS A 106 2.04 -18.04 -28.09
N TYR A 107 0.81 -17.69 -28.41
CA TYR A 107 -0.37 -18.25 -27.77
C TYR A 107 -0.43 -19.78 -27.89
N ALA A 108 -0.62 -20.46 -26.76
CA ALA A 108 -0.68 -21.92 -26.67
C ALA A 108 -2.01 -22.47 -26.12
N GLY A 109 -2.83 -21.61 -25.51
CA GLY A 109 -4.13 -22.01 -24.97
C GLY A 109 -4.62 -21.09 -23.86
N TYR A 110 -5.82 -21.35 -23.34
CA TYR A 110 -6.38 -20.61 -22.20
C TYR A 110 -7.19 -21.52 -21.29
N GLU A 111 -7.41 -21.05 -20.07
CA GLU A 111 -8.28 -21.66 -19.08
C GLU A 111 -9.17 -20.61 -18.44
N LEU A 112 -10.43 -20.99 -18.15
CA LEU A 112 -11.37 -20.17 -17.40
C LEU A 112 -11.76 -20.90 -16.11
N SER A 113 -11.78 -20.18 -15.01
CA SER A 113 -12.27 -20.71 -13.73
C SER A 113 -13.07 -19.66 -12.97
N ARG A 114 -13.96 -20.13 -12.09
CA ARG A 114 -14.63 -19.28 -11.11
C ARG A 114 -13.73 -19.05 -9.92
N GLY A 115 -13.93 -17.91 -9.25
CA GLY A 115 -13.09 -17.47 -8.14
C GLY A 115 -11.77 -16.86 -8.62
N LYS A 116 -11.03 -16.33 -7.65
CA LYS A 116 -9.75 -15.67 -7.88
C LYS A 116 -8.60 -16.69 -7.75
N TYR A 117 -7.64 -16.64 -8.68
CA TYR A 117 -6.38 -17.41 -8.52
C TYR A 117 -5.61 -16.97 -7.25
N SER A 118 -4.82 -17.88 -6.71
CA SER A 118 -3.87 -17.60 -5.61
C SER A 118 -2.43 -17.70 -6.09
N ILE A 119 -1.52 -17.05 -5.40
CA ILE A 119 -0.08 -17.08 -5.71
C ILE A 119 0.64 -17.65 -4.49
N PRO A 120 1.28 -18.81 -4.61
CA PRO A 120 1.92 -19.46 -3.46
C PRO A 120 3.00 -18.59 -2.81
N GLY A 121 2.88 -18.37 -1.50
CA GLY A 121 3.86 -17.62 -0.70
C GLY A 121 3.85 -16.09 -0.88
N LEU A 122 2.97 -15.56 -1.71
CA LEU A 122 2.82 -14.13 -1.97
C LEU A 122 1.44 -13.62 -1.56
N PRO A 123 1.33 -12.39 -1.06
CA PRO A 123 0.04 -11.73 -0.87
C PRO A 123 -0.64 -11.49 -2.22
N ALA A 124 -1.94 -11.67 -2.26
CA ALA A 124 -2.76 -11.45 -3.44
C ALA A 124 -4.19 -11.10 -3.04
N VAL A 125 -4.92 -10.44 -3.93
CA VAL A 125 -6.38 -10.28 -3.82
C VAL A 125 -7.02 -11.66 -3.69
N TYR A 126 -7.93 -11.84 -2.75
CA TYR A 126 -8.72 -13.05 -2.60
C TYR A 126 -10.21 -12.77 -2.83
N ALA A 127 -10.87 -13.67 -3.52
CA ALA A 127 -12.31 -13.62 -3.77
C ALA A 127 -12.81 -15.04 -4.08
N ASP A 128 -14.04 -15.32 -3.73
CA ASP A 128 -14.65 -16.63 -3.95
C ASP A 128 -15.25 -16.79 -5.36
N GLU A 129 -15.88 -17.92 -5.60
CA GLU A 129 -16.47 -18.27 -6.90
C GLU A 129 -17.67 -17.39 -7.30
N THR A 130 -18.24 -16.63 -6.35
CA THR A 130 -19.37 -15.73 -6.59
C THR A 130 -18.93 -14.29 -6.84
N GLU A 131 -17.69 -13.95 -6.46
CA GLU A 131 -17.16 -12.60 -6.47
C GLU A 131 -16.20 -12.34 -7.64
N ALA A 132 -15.58 -13.39 -8.18
CA ALA A 132 -14.55 -13.25 -9.22
C ALA A 132 -14.58 -14.37 -10.26
N GLU A 133 -14.04 -14.08 -11.43
CA GLU A 133 -13.67 -15.03 -12.47
C GLU A 133 -12.18 -14.89 -12.80
N THR A 134 -11.53 -16.00 -13.15
CA THR A 134 -10.12 -16.05 -13.53
C THR A 134 -9.97 -16.51 -14.97
N LEU A 135 -9.17 -15.76 -15.74
CA LEU A 135 -8.64 -16.15 -17.05
C LEU A 135 -7.14 -16.44 -16.92
N GLY A 136 -6.71 -17.63 -17.34
CA GLY A 136 -5.32 -17.97 -17.58
C GLY A 136 -5.05 -18.06 -19.08
N ILE A 137 -4.05 -17.31 -19.60
CA ILE A 137 -3.60 -17.42 -20.98
C ILE A 137 -2.19 -18.00 -20.98
N LEU A 138 -2.03 -19.16 -21.61
CA LEU A 138 -0.74 -19.81 -21.77
C LEU A 138 -0.07 -19.33 -23.06
N LEU A 139 1.14 -18.79 -22.88
CA LEU A 139 2.05 -18.47 -23.96
C LEU A 139 3.24 -19.44 -23.90
N ARG A 140 3.80 -19.78 -25.06
CA ARG A 140 4.97 -20.67 -25.16
C ARG A 140 5.92 -20.17 -26.24
N ASP A 141 7.19 -20.21 -25.94
CA ASP A 141 8.21 -20.10 -26.97
C ASP A 141 8.33 -21.45 -27.72
N PRO A 142 7.97 -21.53 -29.00
CA PRO A 142 7.93 -22.79 -29.73
C PRO A 142 9.32 -23.42 -29.93
N GLU A 143 10.40 -22.65 -29.86
CA GLU A 143 11.75 -23.14 -30.08
C GLU A 143 12.42 -23.61 -28.80
N SER A 144 12.34 -22.85 -27.71
CA SER A 144 12.97 -23.21 -26.45
C SER A 144 12.08 -24.07 -25.56
N GLY A 145 10.78 -23.89 -25.64
CA GLY A 145 9.79 -24.51 -24.76
C GLY A 145 9.52 -23.74 -23.47
N LEU A 146 10.06 -22.53 -23.30
CA LEU A 146 9.72 -21.69 -22.16
C LEU A 146 8.24 -21.35 -22.17
N GLU A 147 7.55 -21.55 -21.05
CA GLU A 147 6.12 -21.24 -20.88
C GLU A 147 5.92 -20.03 -19.98
N VAL A 148 4.92 -19.23 -20.33
CA VAL A 148 4.47 -18.09 -19.52
C VAL A 148 2.95 -18.14 -19.42
N LEU A 149 2.43 -18.27 -18.20
CA LEU A 149 1.01 -18.20 -17.91
C LEU A 149 0.67 -16.80 -17.42
N LEU A 150 -0.12 -16.07 -18.19
CA LEU A 150 -0.69 -14.78 -17.79
C LEU A 150 -2.01 -15.03 -17.06
N GLN A 151 -2.11 -14.54 -15.82
CA GLN A 151 -3.28 -14.72 -14.98
C GLN A 151 -4.02 -13.40 -14.79
N TYR A 152 -5.32 -13.42 -15.01
CA TYR A 152 -6.22 -12.29 -14.85
C TYR A 152 -7.34 -12.68 -13.90
N GLY A 153 -7.53 -11.94 -12.81
CA GLY A 153 -8.69 -12.04 -11.95
C GLY A 153 -9.61 -10.84 -12.17
N VAL A 154 -10.89 -11.07 -12.37
CA VAL A 154 -11.88 -10.03 -12.64
C VAL A 154 -12.89 -9.99 -11.50
N LEU A 155 -12.92 -8.87 -10.76
CA LEU A 155 -13.92 -8.58 -9.75
C LEU A 155 -14.89 -7.56 -10.36
N GLU A 156 -15.96 -8.07 -10.99
CA GLU A 156 -16.87 -7.30 -11.86
C GLU A 156 -17.46 -6.09 -11.14
N GLU A 157 -18.02 -6.27 -9.96
CA GLU A 157 -18.73 -5.22 -9.22
C GLU A 157 -17.81 -4.11 -8.66
N LEU A 158 -16.51 -4.38 -8.54
CA LEU A 158 -15.53 -3.45 -7.96
C LEU A 158 -14.77 -2.64 -9.02
N ASP A 159 -14.95 -2.87 -10.29
CA ASP A 159 -14.13 -2.31 -11.39
C ASP A 159 -12.63 -2.64 -11.22
N ILE A 160 -12.33 -3.89 -10.81
CA ILE A 160 -10.98 -4.37 -10.54
C ILE A 160 -10.61 -5.51 -11.47
N ILE A 161 -9.42 -5.41 -12.04
CA ILE A 161 -8.73 -6.51 -12.73
C ILE A 161 -7.39 -6.73 -12.03
N THR A 162 -7.06 -7.97 -11.71
CA THR A 162 -5.75 -8.32 -11.16
C THR A 162 -4.91 -9.05 -12.19
N ARG A 163 -3.59 -8.87 -12.12
CA ARG A 163 -2.63 -9.52 -13.02
C ARG A 163 -1.47 -10.12 -12.24
N ALA A 164 -1.10 -11.35 -12.62
CA ALA A 164 0.15 -12.00 -12.22
C ALA A 164 0.65 -12.87 -13.36
N VAL A 165 1.93 -13.26 -13.30
CA VAL A 165 2.58 -14.06 -14.32
C VAL A 165 3.30 -15.23 -13.66
N LYS A 166 3.15 -16.41 -14.26
CA LYS A 166 3.93 -17.59 -13.89
C LYS A 166 4.82 -17.99 -15.05
N VAL A 167 6.13 -18.00 -14.85
CA VAL A 167 7.13 -18.48 -15.82
C VAL A 167 7.49 -19.91 -15.46
N VAL A 168 7.41 -20.82 -16.42
CA VAL A 168 7.72 -22.24 -16.22
C VAL A 168 8.83 -22.64 -17.19
N ASN A 169 9.93 -23.17 -16.68
CA ASN A 169 11.00 -23.70 -17.50
C ASN A 169 10.66 -25.12 -18.00
N ARG A 170 10.15 -25.21 -19.25
CA ARG A 170 9.95 -26.47 -19.97
C ARG A 170 11.08 -26.75 -20.95
N THR A 171 12.14 -25.95 -20.93
CA THR A 171 13.33 -26.16 -21.78
C THR A 171 14.15 -27.35 -21.26
N MET A 172 15.12 -27.78 -22.05
CA MET A 172 16.03 -28.87 -21.67
C MET A 172 17.16 -28.42 -20.74
N GLY A 173 17.36 -27.11 -20.61
CA GLY A 173 18.45 -26.52 -19.85
C GLY A 173 18.00 -25.46 -18.85
N LYS A 174 18.96 -24.87 -18.18
CA LYS A 174 18.74 -23.82 -17.18
C LYS A 174 18.33 -22.49 -17.86
N VAL A 175 17.36 -21.81 -17.27
CA VAL A 175 16.95 -20.45 -17.67
C VAL A 175 17.13 -19.51 -16.47
N VAL A 176 17.72 -18.35 -16.70
CA VAL A 176 17.84 -17.30 -15.68
C VAL A 176 16.93 -16.14 -16.05
N LEU A 177 15.97 -15.84 -15.18
CA LEU A 177 15.13 -14.65 -15.30
C LEU A 177 15.92 -13.43 -14.85
N LEU A 178 16.11 -12.47 -15.75
CA LEU A 178 16.77 -11.19 -15.46
C LEU A 178 15.76 -10.06 -15.24
N LYS A 179 14.53 -10.24 -15.73
CA LYS A 179 13.34 -9.41 -15.47
C LYS A 179 12.11 -10.28 -15.67
N ALA A 180 11.17 -10.22 -14.75
CA ALA A 180 9.87 -10.85 -14.85
C ALA A 180 8.84 -9.89 -14.26
N ALA A 181 8.24 -9.06 -15.10
CA ALA A 181 7.21 -8.13 -14.70
C ALA A 181 5.87 -8.85 -14.50
N SER A 182 5.04 -8.30 -13.62
CA SER A 182 3.70 -8.83 -13.34
C SER A 182 2.68 -8.39 -14.38
N MET A 183 2.94 -7.28 -15.07
CA MET A 183 2.09 -6.74 -16.14
C MET A 183 2.86 -5.91 -17.16
N CYS A 184 2.29 -5.85 -18.36
CA CYS A 184 2.58 -4.90 -19.42
C CYS A 184 1.24 -4.38 -19.93
N LEU A 185 1.13 -3.08 -20.20
CA LEU A 185 -0.08 -2.45 -20.70
C LEU A 185 0.29 -1.35 -21.71
N ASP A 186 -0.27 -1.42 -22.91
CA ASP A 186 -0.02 -0.47 -23.99
C ASP A 186 -1.27 0.35 -24.31
N TRP A 187 -1.15 1.69 -24.31
CA TRP A 187 -2.16 2.60 -24.86
C TRP A 187 -1.69 3.04 -26.25
N LEU A 188 -2.53 2.81 -27.25
CA LEU A 188 -2.20 3.04 -28.67
C LEU A 188 -2.14 4.52 -29.05
N SER A 189 -2.75 5.39 -28.26
CA SER A 189 -2.73 6.83 -28.46
C SER A 189 -3.20 7.54 -27.20
N GLY A 190 -2.84 8.80 -27.03
CA GLY A 190 -3.28 9.67 -25.96
C GLY A 190 -2.12 10.46 -25.34
N ASP A 191 -2.46 11.65 -24.85
CA ASP A 191 -1.56 12.45 -24.04
C ASP A 191 -1.87 12.22 -22.57
N TYR A 192 -1.01 11.44 -21.92
CA TYR A 192 -1.19 11.05 -20.54
C TYR A 192 -0.26 11.81 -19.60
N GLU A 193 -0.71 11.94 -18.37
CA GLU A 193 0.06 12.38 -17.23
C GLU A 193 0.20 11.22 -16.24
N TRP A 194 1.30 11.23 -15.49
CA TRP A 194 1.59 10.22 -14.49
C TRP A 194 1.57 10.82 -13.10
N LEU A 195 0.69 10.31 -12.24
CA LEU A 195 0.65 10.63 -10.83
C LEU A 195 1.46 9.59 -10.07
N THR A 196 2.44 10.04 -9.34
CA THR A 196 3.31 9.23 -8.48
C THR A 196 3.34 9.81 -7.06
N PHE A 197 3.70 8.99 -6.11
CA PHE A 197 3.70 9.33 -4.68
C PHE A 197 5.11 9.16 -4.15
N TYR A 198 5.89 10.23 -4.23
CA TYR A 198 7.27 10.28 -3.77
C TYR A 198 7.36 10.75 -2.33
N GLY A 199 8.54 10.64 -1.72
CA GLY A 199 8.74 11.15 -0.38
C GLY A 199 10.12 10.87 0.21
N LYS A 200 10.15 10.95 1.52
CA LYS A 200 11.28 10.64 2.38
C LYS A 200 10.74 10.18 3.72
N HIS A 201 11.60 9.68 4.60
CA HIS A 201 11.23 9.44 6.00
C HIS A 201 10.58 10.69 6.61
N ALA A 202 9.46 10.52 7.28
CA ALA A 202 8.65 11.57 7.90
C ALA A 202 8.06 12.61 6.91
N MET A 203 7.94 12.27 5.62
CA MET A 203 7.20 13.03 4.61
C MET A 203 6.91 12.11 3.42
N GLU A 204 6.15 11.09 3.63
CA GLU A 204 5.85 10.05 2.67
C GLU A 204 4.67 10.42 1.77
N ARG A 205 4.64 9.86 0.58
CA ARG A 205 3.52 9.89 -0.37
C ARG A 205 3.06 11.30 -0.77
N THR A 206 4.00 12.20 -0.99
CA THR A 206 3.73 13.49 -1.62
C THR A 206 3.31 13.26 -3.08
N LEU A 207 2.15 13.78 -3.46
CA LEU A 207 1.66 13.67 -4.83
C LEU A 207 2.54 14.48 -5.79
N GLN A 208 2.95 13.82 -6.86
CA GLN A 208 3.59 14.43 -8.02
C GLN A 208 2.81 14.08 -9.28
N ARG A 209 2.51 15.05 -10.12
CA ARG A 209 1.83 14.90 -11.40
C ARG A 209 2.72 15.43 -12.51
N THR A 210 3.07 14.57 -13.48
CA THR A 210 3.99 14.90 -14.57
C THR A 210 3.48 14.40 -15.92
N PRO A 211 3.65 15.13 -17.02
CA PRO A 211 3.37 14.59 -18.35
C PRO A 211 4.26 13.39 -18.68
N ILE A 212 3.70 12.38 -19.35
CA ILE A 212 4.46 11.29 -19.94
C ILE A 212 5.02 11.79 -21.28
N ALA A 213 6.34 12.00 -21.31
CA ALA A 213 7.07 12.47 -22.49
C ALA A 213 7.76 11.31 -23.21
N HIS A 214 8.23 11.54 -24.43
CA HIS A 214 9.04 10.55 -25.18
C HIS A 214 10.24 10.08 -24.37
N GLY A 215 10.48 8.78 -24.40
CA GLY A 215 11.48 8.09 -23.59
C GLY A 215 10.89 7.46 -22.33
N ILE A 216 11.76 7.08 -21.41
CA ILE A 216 11.40 6.28 -20.24
C ILE A 216 11.32 7.17 -18.99
N SER A 217 10.23 7.02 -18.24
CA SER A 217 10.08 7.54 -16.88
C SER A 217 9.82 6.39 -15.91
N ALA A 218 10.48 6.40 -14.75
CA ALA A 218 10.39 5.28 -13.82
C ALA A 218 10.33 5.74 -12.36
N ILE A 219 9.62 4.96 -11.55
CA ILE A 219 9.69 4.99 -10.08
C ILE A 219 10.00 3.58 -9.58
N GLY A 220 10.69 3.46 -8.46
CA GLY A 220 11.02 2.15 -7.94
C GLY A 220 11.83 2.20 -6.66
N SER A 221 12.17 1.02 -6.16
CA SER A 221 13.02 0.84 -5.00
C SER A 221 13.96 -0.35 -5.18
N VAL A 222 15.22 -0.15 -4.84
CA VAL A 222 16.27 -1.18 -4.71
C VAL A 222 16.76 -1.28 -3.26
N ARG A 223 15.90 -0.93 -2.30
CA ARG A 223 16.22 -0.80 -0.88
C ARG A 223 15.88 -2.04 -0.04
N GLY A 224 15.49 -3.13 -0.70
CA GLY A 224 14.98 -4.34 -0.04
C GLY A 224 13.54 -4.21 0.46
N ALA A 225 12.93 -3.03 0.29
CA ALA A 225 11.54 -2.75 0.64
C ALA A 225 10.94 -1.74 -0.34
N SER A 226 9.60 -1.56 -0.32
CA SER A 226 8.89 -0.59 -1.16
C SER A 226 9.33 0.86 -0.93
N SER A 227 9.74 1.22 0.28
CA SER A 227 10.43 2.43 0.73
C SER A 227 9.58 3.70 0.89
N HIS A 228 10.14 4.68 1.62
CA HIS A 228 9.56 6.02 1.77
C HIS A 228 9.65 6.86 0.49
N HIS A 229 10.58 6.52 -0.43
CA HIS A 229 10.94 7.39 -1.55
C HIS A 229 9.94 7.35 -2.68
N TYR A 230 9.39 6.18 -2.95
CA TYR A 230 8.31 5.97 -3.92
C TYR A 230 7.37 4.90 -3.39
N ASN A 231 6.07 5.12 -3.57
CA ASN A 231 5.05 4.13 -3.21
C ASN A 231 4.76 3.24 -4.42
N PRO A 232 4.53 1.93 -4.25
CA PRO A 232 4.18 1.02 -5.33
C PRO A 232 2.71 1.16 -5.77
N PHE A 233 2.25 2.40 -5.87
CA PHE A 233 0.95 2.82 -6.40
C PHE A 233 1.15 4.03 -7.31
N ALA A 234 0.52 4.00 -8.49
CA ALA A 234 0.59 5.08 -9.46
C ALA A 234 -0.72 5.20 -10.24
N VAL A 235 -0.94 6.37 -10.86
CA VAL A 235 -2.10 6.61 -11.72
C VAL A 235 -1.65 7.23 -13.03
N VAL A 236 -2.05 6.62 -14.14
CA VAL A 236 -1.95 7.22 -15.49
C VAL A 236 -3.30 7.87 -15.79
N CYS A 237 -3.32 9.10 -16.28
CA CYS A 237 -4.58 9.80 -16.54
C CYS A 237 -4.48 10.77 -17.71
N GLU A 238 -5.63 11.14 -18.27
CA GLU A 238 -5.72 12.25 -19.21
C GLU A 238 -5.45 13.59 -18.51
N LYS A 239 -4.97 14.57 -19.27
CA LYS A 239 -4.49 15.87 -18.78
C LYS A 239 -5.50 16.62 -17.89
N ASP A 240 -6.79 16.60 -18.24
CA ASP A 240 -7.81 17.37 -17.53
C ASP A 240 -8.52 16.57 -16.41
N THR A 241 -8.01 15.38 -16.11
CA THR A 241 -8.57 14.54 -15.06
C THR A 241 -8.41 15.18 -13.68
N ASN A 242 -9.48 15.13 -12.90
CA ASN A 242 -9.50 15.61 -11.52
C ASN A 242 -10.32 14.67 -10.61
N GLU A 243 -10.70 15.12 -9.42
CA GLU A 243 -11.42 14.29 -8.43
C GLU A 243 -12.79 13.78 -8.90
N THR A 244 -13.43 14.44 -9.90
CA THR A 244 -14.83 14.18 -10.28
C THR A 244 -15.05 13.89 -11.74
N LYS A 245 -14.03 13.95 -12.58
CA LYS A 245 -14.13 13.72 -14.03
C LYS A 245 -12.80 13.36 -14.64
N GLY A 246 -12.85 12.73 -15.81
CA GLY A 246 -11.72 12.37 -16.65
C GLY A 246 -11.29 10.91 -16.48
N LEU A 247 -10.70 10.39 -17.53
CA LEU A 247 -10.26 9.01 -17.61
C LEU A 247 -8.92 8.82 -16.88
N CYS A 248 -8.88 7.83 -16.00
CA CYS A 248 -7.67 7.49 -15.23
C CYS A 248 -7.57 5.99 -14.95
N TYR A 249 -6.34 5.51 -14.86
CA TYR A 249 -5.95 4.12 -14.67
C TYR A 249 -5.05 4.03 -13.45
N GLY A 250 -5.49 3.34 -12.42
CA GLY A 250 -4.71 3.09 -11.22
C GLY A 250 -4.00 1.74 -11.28
N VAL A 251 -2.78 1.70 -10.76
CA VAL A 251 -1.94 0.52 -10.68
C VAL A 251 -1.40 0.41 -9.26
N SER A 252 -1.68 -0.70 -8.58
CA SER A 252 -1.17 -1.01 -7.24
C SER A 252 -0.43 -2.34 -7.25
N PHE A 253 0.82 -2.35 -6.81
CA PHE A 253 1.63 -3.56 -6.74
C PHE A 253 1.50 -4.21 -5.36
N VAL A 254 1.05 -5.46 -5.31
CA VAL A 254 0.82 -6.20 -4.07
C VAL A 254 2.13 -6.87 -3.63
N TYR A 255 3.10 -6.04 -3.29
CA TYR A 255 4.45 -6.49 -2.92
C TYR A 255 5.16 -5.45 -2.06
N SER A 256 5.86 -5.89 -1.03
CA SER A 256 6.54 -5.01 -0.08
C SER A 256 8.06 -4.93 -0.29
N GLY A 257 8.57 -5.63 -1.30
CA GLY A 257 9.98 -5.66 -1.66
C GLY A 257 10.36 -4.65 -2.73
N GLU A 258 11.45 -4.94 -3.40
CA GLU A 258 12.00 -4.10 -4.49
C GLU A 258 11.09 -4.13 -5.71
N PHE A 259 10.74 -2.97 -6.22
CA PHE A 259 9.81 -2.85 -7.34
C PHE A 259 10.26 -1.82 -8.36
N LEU A 260 9.76 -1.99 -9.59
CA LEU A 260 9.89 -1.02 -10.66
C LEU A 260 8.52 -0.83 -11.32
N MET A 261 8.09 0.43 -11.45
CA MET A 261 7.05 0.87 -12.36
C MET A 261 7.68 1.83 -13.36
N GLU A 262 7.52 1.56 -14.63
CA GLU A 262 8.13 2.37 -15.70
C GLU A 262 7.14 2.60 -16.83
N THR A 263 7.13 3.82 -17.36
CA THR A 263 6.38 4.20 -18.56
C THR A 263 7.32 4.58 -19.66
N GLU A 264 6.98 4.24 -20.90
CA GLU A 264 7.68 4.69 -22.10
C GLU A 264 6.66 5.24 -23.10
N LYS A 265 6.88 6.48 -23.55
CA LYS A 265 6.20 7.01 -24.74
C LYS A 265 7.15 6.80 -25.93
N ASP A 266 6.70 6.01 -26.91
CA ASP A 266 7.50 5.59 -28.05
C ASP A 266 7.47 6.61 -29.20
N GLN A 267 8.13 6.27 -30.30
CA GLN A 267 8.32 7.14 -31.48
C GLN A 267 7.05 7.45 -32.27
N ILE A 268 5.95 6.72 -32.00
CA ILE A 268 4.64 6.93 -32.65
C ILE A 268 3.54 7.30 -31.66
N ASP A 269 3.93 7.85 -30.50
CA ASP A 269 3.04 8.34 -29.44
C ASP A 269 2.23 7.26 -28.71
N GLN A 270 2.60 5.98 -28.80
CA GLN A 270 2.05 4.95 -27.93
C GLN A 270 2.69 5.06 -26.53
N THR A 271 1.94 4.70 -25.52
CA THR A 271 2.44 4.67 -24.15
C THR A 271 2.37 3.26 -23.58
N ARG A 272 3.51 2.76 -23.12
CA ARG A 272 3.63 1.47 -22.41
C ARG A 272 3.83 1.71 -20.92
N LEU A 273 3.18 0.90 -20.08
CA LEU A 273 3.41 0.83 -18.64
C LEU A 273 3.77 -0.60 -18.26
N ILE A 274 4.85 -0.77 -17.51
CA ILE A 274 5.27 -2.06 -16.93
C ILE A 274 5.38 -1.92 -15.41
N CYS A 275 4.95 -2.96 -14.70
CA CYS A 275 5.08 -3.06 -13.24
C CYS A 275 5.54 -4.45 -12.82
N GLY A 276 6.53 -4.54 -11.93
CA GLY A 276 7.01 -5.80 -11.39
C GLY A 276 8.16 -5.64 -10.40
N ILE A 277 8.82 -6.75 -10.08
CA ILE A 277 10.05 -6.76 -9.26
C ILE A 277 11.14 -5.96 -10.00
N HIS A 278 11.91 -5.18 -9.23
CA HIS A 278 13.02 -4.40 -9.78
C HIS A 278 14.09 -5.32 -10.38
N PRO A 279 14.52 -5.11 -11.64
CA PRO A 279 15.47 -6.00 -12.30
C PRO A 279 16.92 -5.81 -11.85
N ASP A 280 17.25 -4.69 -11.19
CA ASP A 280 18.60 -4.47 -10.69
C ASP A 280 18.89 -5.47 -9.55
N ASP A 281 20.02 -6.15 -9.65
CA ASP A 281 20.40 -7.26 -8.75
C ASP A 281 19.44 -8.47 -8.75
N PHE A 282 18.41 -8.49 -9.61
CA PHE A 282 17.52 -9.64 -9.73
C PHE A 282 18.06 -10.63 -10.78
N ALA A 283 18.27 -11.86 -10.36
CA ALA A 283 18.58 -12.98 -11.25
C ALA A 283 18.03 -14.27 -10.62
N TRP A 284 16.92 -14.77 -11.17
CA TRP A 284 16.28 -15.98 -10.65
C TRP A 284 16.52 -17.17 -11.56
N THR A 285 17.17 -18.19 -11.05
CA THR A 285 17.51 -19.39 -11.82
C THR A 285 16.40 -20.41 -11.74
N LEU A 286 15.95 -20.89 -12.91
CA LEU A 286 15.01 -21.98 -13.06
C LEU A 286 15.69 -23.19 -13.69
N GLU A 287 15.78 -24.28 -12.96
CA GLU A 287 16.14 -25.57 -13.54
C GLU A 287 14.96 -26.13 -14.37
N PRO A 288 15.19 -27.11 -15.28
CA PRO A 288 14.11 -27.73 -16.02
C PRO A 288 12.97 -28.24 -15.13
N GLY A 289 11.76 -27.81 -15.39
CA GLY A 289 10.56 -28.14 -14.61
C GLY A 289 10.23 -27.17 -13.47
N GLU A 290 11.15 -26.27 -13.08
CA GLU A 290 10.88 -25.25 -12.06
C GLU A 290 10.04 -24.09 -12.61
N SER A 291 9.42 -23.34 -11.69
CA SER A 291 8.60 -22.16 -12.01
C SER A 291 8.90 -21.00 -11.08
N PHE A 292 8.59 -19.80 -11.57
CA PHE A 292 8.62 -18.55 -10.83
C PHE A 292 7.27 -17.86 -10.95
N ASP A 293 6.68 -17.48 -9.82
CA ASP A 293 5.44 -16.70 -9.76
C ASP A 293 5.77 -15.25 -9.40
N THR A 294 5.27 -14.28 -10.19
CA THR A 294 5.43 -12.86 -9.91
C THR A 294 4.43 -12.40 -8.85
N PRO A 295 4.72 -11.34 -8.06
CA PRO A 295 3.71 -10.69 -7.24
C PRO A 295 2.57 -10.13 -8.08
N GLU A 296 1.41 -9.93 -7.46
CA GLU A 296 0.21 -9.45 -8.13
C GLU A 296 0.21 -7.94 -8.36
N VAL A 297 -0.45 -7.50 -9.43
CA VAL A 297 -0.83 -6.11 -9.70
C VAL A 297 -2.35 -6.00 -9.68
N ILE A 298 -2.86 -4.96 -9.03
CA ILE A 298 -4.28 -4.56 -9.07
C ILE A 298 -4.42 -3.41 -10.05
N LEU A 299 -5.33 -3.54 -11.00
CA LEU A 299 -5.70 -2.53 -11.99
C LEU A 299 -7.13 -2.04 -11.74
N SER A 300 -7.35 -0.76 -11.87
CA SER A 300 -8.68 -0.15 -11.94
C SER A 300 -8.69 0.98 -12.95
N CYS A 301 -9.83 1.20 -13.59
CA CYS A 301 -10.05 2.31 -14.51
C CYS A 301 -11.32 3.06 -14.13
N SER A 302 -11.31 4.38 -14.26
CA SER A 302 -12.47 5.24 -14.00
C SER A 302 -12.51 6.41 -14.98
N SER A 303 -13.68 6.70 -15.54
CA SER A 303 -13.95 7.94 -16.29
C SER A 303 -14.54 9.04 -15.40
N GLU A 304 -14.84 8.72 -14.12
CA GLU A 304 -15.39 9.66 -13.14
C GLU A 304 -14.29 10.31 -12.26
N GLY A 305 -13.03 10.25 -12.70
CA GLY A 305 -11.89 10.88 -12.05
C GLY A 305 -11.32 10.13 -10.85
N PHE A 306 -10.41 10.81 -10.13
CA PHE A 306 -9.60 10.21 -9.06
C PHE A 306 -10.43 9.78 -7.84
N GLY A 307 -11.55 10.46 -7.54
CA GLY A 307 -12.40 10.09 -6.41
C GLY A 307 -12.97 8.69 -6.56
N LYS A 308 -13.58 8.39 -7.71
CA LYS A 308 -14.12 7.06 -8.01
C LYS A 308 -13.02 6.00 -8.07
N LEU A 309 -11.88 6.31 -8.71
CA LEU A 309 -10.72 5.42 -8.77
C LEU A 309 -10.24 5.04 -7.36
N SER A 310 -10.10 6.03 -6.48
CA SER A 310 -9.72 5.80 -5.08
C SER A 310 -10.72 4.91 -4.35
N HIS A 311 -12.03 5.12 -4.55
CA HIS A 311 -13.06 4.28 -3.93
C HIS A 311 -12.96 2.82 -4.37
N ASN A 312 -12.64 2.53 -5.65
CA ASN A 312 -12.41 1.17 -6.12
C ASN A 312 -11.24 0.52 -5.38
N PHE A 313 -10.11 1.23 -5.25
CA PHE A 313 -8.95 0.73 -4.49
C PHE A 313 -9.25 0.59 -2.99
N HIS A 314 -9.95 1.56 -2.38
CA HIS A 314 -10.32 1.46 -0.98
C HIS A 314 -11.17 0.23 -0.69
N GLN A 315 -12.09 -0.08 -1.59
CA GLN A 315 -12.98 -1.22 -1.42
C GLN A 315 -12.23 -2.55 -1.59
N VAL A 316 -11.44 -2.72 -2.66
CA VAL A 316 -10.67 -3.96 -2.85
C VAL A 316 -9.66 -4.19 -1.71
N ILE A 317 -9.02 -3.14 -1.19
CA ILE A 317 -8.09 -3.27 -0.07
C ILE A 317 -8.82 -3.70 1.20
N ARG A 318 -9.93 -3.06 1.55
CA ARG A 318 -10.71 -3.44 2.73
C ARG A 318 -11.28 -4.85 2.63
N GLU A 319 -11.86 -5.19 1.48
CA GLU A 319 -12.68 -6.40 1.33
C GLU A 319 -11.89 -7.61 0.84
N HIS A 320 -10.80 -7.40 0.09
CA HIS A 320 -10.10 -8.47 -0.63
C HIS A 320 -8.57 -8.47 -0.48
N ILE A 321 -7.99 -7.54 0.28
CA ILE A 321 -6.57 -7.56 0.69
C ILE A 321 -6.48 -7.75 2.20
N CYS A 322 -7.06 -6.84 3.01
CA CYS A 322 -7.06 -7.00 4.46
C CYS A 322 -7.80 -8.28 4.85
N ARG A 323 -7.19 -9.09 5.71
CA ARG A 323 -7.73 -10.40 6.12
C ARG A 323 -7.81 -10.56 7.63
N GLY A 324 -8.33 -11.69 8.08
CA GLY A 324 -8.48 -12.01 9.50
C GLY A 324 -9.64 -11.26 10.16
N GLU A 325 -9.78 -11.44 11.47
CA GLU A 325 -10.92 -10.87 12.19
C GLU A 325 -10.92 -9.33 12.24
N TRP A 326 -9.74 -8.72 12.16
CA TRP A 326 -9.59 -7.28 12.20
C TRP A 326 -9.93 -6.56 10.90
N LYS A 327 -10.16 -7.28 9.82
CA LYS A 327 -10.68 -6.72 8.56
C LYS A 327 -11.92 -5.85 8.78
N ASN A 328 -12.89 -6.33 9.57
CA ASN A 328 -14.20 -5.69 9.78
C ASN A 328 -14.42 -5.24 11.23
N LYS A 329 -13.43 -5.41 12.13
CA LYS A 329 -13.56 -4.99 13.52
C LYS A 329 -13.10 -3.54 13.69
N ARG A 330 -13.80 -2.82 14.56
CA ARG A 330 -13.39 -1.51 15.05
C ARG A 330 -12.00 -1.60 15.71
N ARG A 331 -11.08 -0.74 15.29
CA ARG A 331 -9.77 -0.61 15.94
C ARG A 331 -9.93 0.02 17.31
N PRO A 332 -9.23 -0.47 18.34
CA PRO A 332 -9.22 0.17 19.65
C PRO A 332 -8.54 1.53 19.55
N VAL A 333 -9.04 2.52 20.29
CA VAL A 333 -8.30 3.76 20.53
C VAL A 333 -7.08 3.42 21.36
N LEU A 334 -5.88 3.70 20.84
CA LEU A 334 -4.65 3.29 21.49
C LEU A 334 -3.86 4.48 22.07
N ILE A 335 -2.94 4.16 22.96
CA ILE A 335 -1.81 5.01 23.33
C ILE A 335 -0.51 4.22 23.17
N ASN A 336 0.47 4.83 22.52
CA ASN A 336 1.83 4.33 22.40
C ASN A 336 2.76 5.20 23.26
N ASN A 337 3.69 4.58 24.00
CA ASN A 337 4.58 5.31 24.89
C ASN A 337 5.81 5.91 24.19
N TRP A 338 6.08 5.62 22.91
CA TRP A 338 7.36 6.01 22.28
C TRP A 338 7.67 7.49 22.45
N GLU A 339 6.88 8.40 21.89
CA GLU A 339 7.15 9.84 22.02
C GLU A 339 6.92 10.37 23.45
N GLY A 340 6.26 9.62 24.31
CA GLY A 340 6.07 9.97 25.72
C GLY A 340 7.30 9.71 26.60
N THR A 341 8.08 8.66 26.29
CA THR A 341 9.13 8.17 27.19
C THR A 341 10.42 7.80 26.48
N TYR A 342 10.39 7.51 25.18
CA TYR A 342 11.48 6.86 24.43
C TYR A 342 12.00 5.64 25.21
N PHE A 343 13.31 5.50 25.40
CA PHE A 343 13.93 4.40 26.15
C PHE A 343 13.86 4.56 27.68
N ASP A 344 13.47 5.74 28.18
CA ASP A 344 13.43 6.05 29.63
C ASP A 344 12.09 5.68 30.25
N PHE A 345 11.89 4.39 30.50
CA PHE A 345 10.71 3.87 31.18
C PHE A 345 10.99 2.65 32.05
N THR A 346 10.11 2.46 33.03
CA THR A 346 9.97 1.25 33.85
C THR A 346 8.52 0.76 33.76
N GLY A 347 8.24 -0.47 34.20
CA GLY A 347 6.88 -0.98 34.23
C GLY A 347 5.92 -0.10 35.05
N ASP A 348 6.38 0.47 36.18
CA ASP A 348 5.56 1.36 37.00
C ASP A 348 5.21 2.67 36.26
N LYS A 349 6.17 3.26 35.53
CA LYS A 349 5.90 4.44 34.70
C LYS A 349 4.88 4.15 33.62
N LEU A 350 5.00 3.01 32.92
CA LEU A 350 4.04 2.60 31.89
C LEU A 350 2.65 2.38 32.47
N VAL A 351 2.54 1.73 33.63
CA VAL A 351 1.26 1.53 34.32
C VAL A 351 0.64 2.85 34.79
N SER A 352 1.47 3.83 35.19
CA SER A 352 0.97 5.17 35.54
C SER A 352 0.33 5.87 34.32
N ILE A 353 0.96 5.83 33.16
CA ILE A 353 0.40 6.38 31.92
C ILE A 353 -0.86 5.60 31.51
N ALA A 354 -0.84 4.27 31.60
CA ALA A 354 -1.97 3.42 31.27
C ALA A 354 -3.19 3.69 32.19
N LYS A 355 -2.97 4.02 33.46
CA LYS A 355 -4.04 4.38 34.38
C LYS A 355 -4.77 5.66 33.95
N ASP A 356 -4.04 6.73 33.67
CA ASP A 356 -4.61 7.97 33.13
C ASP A 356 -5.34 7.71 31.81
N ALA A 357 -4.73 6.92 30.91
CA ALA A 357 -5.29 6.55 29.63
C ALA A 357 -6.64 5.80 29.76
N ALA A 358 -6.72 4.83 30.67
CA ALA A 358 -7.95 4.07 30.93
C ALA A 358 -9.09 4.97 31.46
N GLU A 359 -8.79 5.91 32.37
CA GLU A 359 -9.77 6.88 32.90
C GLU A 359 -10.33 7.81 31.80
N LEU A 360 -9.54 8.08 30.76
CA LEU A 360 -9.94 8.89 29.60
C LEU A 360 -10.69 8.09 28.52
N GLY A 361 -10.69 6.76 28.60
CA GLY A 361 -11.41 5.88 27.68
C GLY A 361 -10.56 5.31 26.53
N VAL A 362 -9.23 5.37 26.64
CA VAL A 362 -8.30 4.64 25.77
C VAL A 362 -8.45 3.13 26.00
N GLU A 363 -8.35 2.35 24.93
CA GLU A 363 -8.73 0.93 24.94
C GLU A 363 -7.53 -0.02 24.79
N LEU A 364 -6.38 0.49 24.36
CA LEU A 364 -5.17 -0.30 24.11
C LEU A 364 -3.93 0.50 24.54
N PHE A 365 -3.07 -0.10 25.33
CA PHE A 365 -1.74 0.42 25.66
C PHE A 365 -0.68 -0.35 24.89
N VAL A 366 0.17 0.35 24.15
CA VAL A 366 1.27 -0.24 23.37
C VAL A 366 2.61 0.13 24.01
N MET A 367 3.36 -0.88 24.42
CA MET A 367 4.76 -0.75 24.84
C MET A 367 5.66 -0.83 23.63
N ASP A 368 6.29 0.30 23.28
CA ASP A 368 7.20 0.43 22.13
C ASP A 368 8.63 -0.03 22.44
N ASP A 369 9.62 0.32 21.62
CA ASP A 369 11.03 -0.11 21.69
C ASP A 369 11.66 0.08 23.08
N GLY A 370 12.54 -0.84 23.47
CA GLY A 370 13.33 -0.75 24.70
C GLY A 370 12.93 -1.70 25.83
N TRP A 371 12.02 -2.65 25.64
CA TRP A 371 11.53 -3.58 26.66
C TRP A 371 12.36 -4.87 26.81
N PHE A 372 13.29 -5.16 25.88
CA PHE A 372 13.96 -6.45 25.71
C PHE A 372 15.48 -6.35 25.80
N GLY A 373 16.16 -7.45 26.06
CA GLY A 373 17.62 -7.60 26.04
C GLY A 373 18.35 -6.47 26.79
N LYS A 374 19.38 -5.91 26.16
CA LYS A 374 20.11 -4.71 26.61
C LYS A 374 19.71 -3.46 25.84
N ARG A 375 18.44 -3.33 25.50
CA ARG A 375 17.91 -2.27 24.66
C ARG A 375 17.61 -1.01 25.48
N ASP A 376 18.65 -0.27 25.89
CA ASP A 376 18.54 1.02 26.59
C ASP A 376 18.77 2.21 25.66
N ASP A 377 19.22 1.96 24.44
CA ASP A 377 19.36 2.88 23.32
C ASP A 377 19.24 2.11 21.99
N ASP A 378 19.41 2.79 20.86
CA ASP A 378 19.32 2.19 19.52
C ASP A 378 20.57 1.45 19.04
N ARG A 379 21.59 1.24 19.91
CA ARG A 379 22.91 0.69 19.54
C ARG A 379 23.05 -0.79 19.79
N SER A 380 22.17 -1.38 20.58
CA SER A 380 22.30 -2.78 21.04
C SER A 380 20.96 -3.49 21.08
N GLY A 381 21.00 -4.80 21.28
CA GLY A 381 19.89 -5.65 21.69
C GLY A 381 18.95 -6.14 20.59
N LEU A 382 18.95 -5.60 19.38
CA LEU A 382 18.10 -6.16 18.31
C LEU A 382 18.48 -7.60 18.00
N GLY A 383 17.47 -8.48 17.97
CA GLY A 383 17.63 -9.94 17.88
C GLY A 383 17.39 -10.66 19.22
N ASP A 384 17.58 -9.97 20.34
CA ASP A 384 17.47 -10.54 21.69
C ASP A 384 16.04 -10.39 22.24
N TRP A 385 15.08 -11.07 21.60
CA TRP A 385 13.66 -10.97 21.93
C TRP A 385 13.31 -11.71 23.23
N PHE A 386 13.81 -11.22 24.37
CA PHE A 386 13.44 -11.65 25.71
C PHE A 386 13.31 -10.45 26.64
N PRO A 387 12.29 -10.45 27.54
CA PRO A 387 11.97 -9.28 28.38
C PRO A 387 13.14 -8.88 29.28
N ASN A 388 13.40 -7.59 29.39
CA ASN A 388 14.34 -7.03 30.35
C ASN A 388 13.61 -6.75 31.68
N GLU A 389 13.41 -7.81 32.47
CA GLU A 389 12.69 -7.71 33.75
C GLU A 389 13.37 -6.76 34.75
N LYS A 390 14.69 -6.58 34.65
CA LYS A 390 15.42 -5.62 35.50
C LYS A 390 15.00 -4.19 35.19
N LYS A 391 14.87 -3.82 33.92
CA LYS A 391 14.42 -2.49 33.47
C LYS A 391 12.94 -2.27 33.77
N LEU A 392 12.13 -3.28 33.49
CA LEU A 392 10.69 -3.22 33.74
C LEU A 392 10.36 -3.23 35.24
N GLY A 393 11.20 -3.81 36.08
CA GLY A 393 10.95 -4.01 37.51
C GLY A 393 9.96 -5.12 37.83
N CYS A 394 9.47 -5.83 36.81
CA CYS A 394 8.53 -6.95 36.92
C CYS A 394 8.62 -7.86 35.68
N SER A 395 7.95 -9.00 35.71
CA SER A 395 7.84 -9.85 34.51
C SER A 395 6.90 -9.21 33.46
N LEU A 396 7.07 -9.60 32.19
CA LEU A 396 6.20 -9.13 31.11
C LEU A 396 4.73 -9.53 31.36
N LYS A 397 4.53 -10.73 31.94
CA LYS A 397 3.19 -11.17 32.35
C LYS A 397 2.57 -10.25 33.37
N GLU A 398 3.29 -9.93 34.43
CA GLU A 398 2.79 -9.04 35.50
C GLU A 398 2.48 -7.65 34.96
N LEU A 399 3.33 -7.08 34.10
CA LEU A 399 3.06 -5.79 33.45
C LEU A 399 1.78 -5.85 32.61
N GLY A 400 1.65 -6.88 31.76
CA GLY A 400 0.47 -7.09 30.93
C GLY A 400 -0.80 -7.28 31.75
N ASP A 401 -0.75 -8.08 32.82
CA ASP A 401 -1.89 -8.30 33.72
C ASP A 401 -2.32 -7.02 34.45
N ARG A 402 -1.37 -6.16 34.84
CA ARG A 402 -1.65 -4.84 35.46
C ARG A 402 -2.37 -3.91 34.48
N ILE A 403 -1.95 -3.88 33.21
CA ILE A 403 -2.58 -3.05 32.16
C ILE A 403 -3.97 -3.60 31.83
N VAL A 404 -4.11 -4.91 31.65
CA VAL A 404 -5.41 -5.56 31.39
C VAL A 404 -6.36 -5.39 32.57
N GLY A 405 -5.82 -5.40 33.78
CA GLY A 405 -6.59 -5.11 35.01
C GLY A 405 -7.22 -3.71 35.06
N LEU A 406 -6.71 -2.75 34.25
CA LEU A 406 -7.31 -1.42 34.07
C LEU A 406 -8.44 -1.41 33.01
N GLY A 407 -8.76 -2.55 32.39
CA GLY A 407 -9.76 -2.68 31.34
C GLY A 407 -9.24 -2.40 29.92
N MET A 408 -7.95 -2.27 29.76
CA MET A 408 -7.29 -2.03 28.49
C MET A 408 -6.76 -3.33 27.86
N LYS A 409 -6.53 -3.31 26.56
CA LYS A 409 -5.70 -4.32 25.86
C LYS A 409 -4.22 -3.96 26.05
N PHE A 410 -3.33 -4.97 25.88
CA PHE A 410 -1.89 -4.78 25.91
C PHE A 410 -1.26 -5.12 24.57
N GLY A 411 -0.40 -4.23 24.07
CA GLY A 411 0.34 -4.35 22.81
C GLY A 411 1.84 -4.21 23.02
N ILE A 412 2.59 -4.72 22.04
CA ILE A 412 4.06 -4.75 22.08
C ILE A 412 4.66 -4.45 20.72
N TRP A 413 5.86 -3.86 20.69
CA TRP A 413 6.64 -3.55 19.51
C TRP A 413 7.72 -4.62 19.25
N PHE A 414 7.97 -4.89 17.96
CA PHE A 414 9.08 -5.71 17.48
C PHE A 414 9.70 -5.11 16.22
N GLU A 415 11.03 -5.32 16.04
CA GLU A 415 11.78 -5.10 14.80
C GLU A 415 12.58 -6.35 14.43
N PRO A 416 11.93 -7.46 14.07
CA PRO A 416 12.58 -8.77 14.04
C PRO A 416 13.39 -9.06 12.79
N GLU A 417 13.33 -8.19 11.78
CA GLU A 417 14.14 -8.29 10.56
C GLU A 417 15.53 -7.66 10.72
N CYS A 418 15.82 -7.09 11.89
CA CYS A 418 17.09 -6.43 12.18
C CYS A 418 17.85 -7.10 13.33
N ILE A 419 19.16 -6.90 13.34
CA ILE A 419 20.07 -7.44 14.35
C ILE A 419 21.14 -6.41 14.70
N SER A 420 21.46 -6.25 16.00
CA SER A 420 22.56 -5.43 16.46
C SER A 420 23.84 -6.27 16.55
N GLU A 421 24.99 -5.66 16.25
CA GLU A 421 26.30 -6.30 16.49
C GLU A 421 26.49 -6.61 17.98
N ASP A 422 26.03 -5.72 18.87
CA ASP A 422 25.94 -5.99 20.30
C ASP A 422 24.57 -6.61 20.65
N SER A 423 24.42 -7.88 20.29
CA SER A 423 23.33 -8.76 20.71
C SER A 423 23.86 -10.16 20.98
N ASP A 424 23.16 -10.91 21.82
CA ASP A 424 23.49 -12.31 22.07
C ASP A 424 23.25 -13.19 20.83
N LEU A 425 22.22 -12.86 20.06
CA LEU A 425 21.92 -13.52 18.80
C LEU A 425 23.07 -13.37 17.79
N TYR A 426 23.61 -12.16 17.61
CA TYR A 426 24.73 -11.96 16.70
C TYR A 426 26.01 -12.68 17.17
N ARG A 427 26.28 -12.69 18.47
CA ARG A 427 27.41 -13.45 19.04
C ARG A 427 27.29 -14.95 18.78
N ALA A 428 26.08 -15.48 18.84
CA ALA A 428 25.80 -16.90 18.58
C ALA A 428 25.83 -17.24 17.08
N HIS A 429 25.28 -16.36 16.25
CA HIS A 429 25.04 -16.57 14.81
C HIS A 429 25.46 -15.36 13.97
N PRO A 430 26.78 -15.03 13.89
CA PRO A 430 27.21 -13.87 13.10
C PRO A 430 27.03 -14.06 11.59
N ASP A 431 26.79 -15.29 11.13
CA ASP A 431 26.48 -15.64 9.74
C ASP A 431 25.02 -15.44 9.35
N TRP A 432 24.15 -15.12 10.31
CA TRP A 432 22.73 -14.81 10.05
C TRP A 432 22.49 -13.36 9.65
N ALA A 433 23.48 -12.49 9.80
CA ALA A 433 23.38 -11.13 9.33
C ALA A 433 23.69 -11.04 7.81
N VAL A 434 22.89 -10.24 7.10
CA VAL A 434 23.16 -9.87 5.69
C VAL A 434 24.42 -9.02 5.64
N LYS A 435 25.50 -9.61 5.14
CA LYS A 435 26.82 -8.96 5.00
C LYS A 435 27.71 -9.70 4.01
N ILE A 436 28.55 -8.97 3.32
CA ILE A 436 29.53 -9.55 2.38
C ILE A 436 30.73 -10.07 3.16
N PRO A 437 31.12 -11.36 3.03
CA PRO A 437 32.29 -11.92 3.69
C PRO A 437 33.56 -11.12 3.39
N GLY A 438 34.35 -10.84 4.44
CA GLY A 438 35.60 -10.09 4.31
C GLY A 438 35.44 -8.56 4.18
N ARG A 439 34.23 -8.02 4.16
CA ARG A 439 33.97 -6.57 4.21
C ARG A 439 33.38 -6.17 5.56
N LYS A 440 33.66 -4.94 6.00
CA LYS A 440 32.95 -4.34 7.12
C LYS A 440 31.49 -4.12 6.73
N PRO A 441 30.52 -4.47 7.60
CA PRO A 441 29.12 -4.26 7.29
C PRO A 441 28.79 -2.77 7.19
N ASN A 442 27.87 -2.44 6.31
CA ASN A 442 27.29 -1.11 6.24
C ASN A 442 26.19 -1.00 7.30
N LEU A 443 26.41 -0.16 8.31
CA LEU A 443 25.46 0.06 9.39
C LEU A 443 24.58 1.28 9.13
N SER A 444 23.30 1.15 9.46
CA SER A 444 22.38 2.27 9.60
C SER A 444 21.68 2.10 10.95
N ARG A 445 21.56 3.18 11.72
CA ARG A 445 21.04 3.13 13.10
C ARG A 445 21.74 2.09 13.99
N HIS A 446 23.04 1.86 13.76
CA HIS A 446 23.87 0.86 14.46
C HIS A 446 23.36 -0.58 14.33
N GLN A 447 22.58 -0.90 13.31
CA GLN A 447 22.00 -2.23 13.11
C GLN A 447 22.30 -2.78 11.72
N MET A 448 22.22 -4.11 11.60
CA MET A 448 22.28 -4.89 10.37
C MET A 448 20.92 -5.52 10.08
N ILE A 449 20.79 -6.11 8.91
CA ILE A 449 19.63 -6.92 8.52
C ILE A 449 19.87 -8.37 8.90
N LEU A 450 18.86 -9.02 9.44
CA LEU A 450 18.83 -10.46 9.66
C LEU A 450 18.39 -11.16 8.35
N ASP A 451 19.08 -12.22 7.97
CA ASP A 451 18.88 -12.87 6.66
C ASP A 451 17.60 -13.72 6.61
N PHE A 452 16.48 -13.07 6.33
CA PHE A 452 15.18 -13.75 6.15
C PHE A 452 15.09 -14.59 4.87
N SER A 453 16.10 -14.60 3.99
CA SER A 453 16.16 -15.59 2.91
C SER A 453 16.44 -17.01 3.43
N ARG A 454 16.91 -17.15 4.68
CA ARG A 454 17.26 -18.39 5.35
C ARG A 454 16.09 -18.96 6.14
N LYS A 455 15.81 -20.23 5.94
CA LYS A 455 14.74 -20.93 6.66
C LYS A 455 15.01 -21.07 8.17
N ASP A 456 16.24 -21.33 8.56
CA ASP A 456 16.65 -21.45 9.98
C ASP A 456 16.45 -20.14 10.75
N VAL A 457 16.73 -18.99 10.11
CA VAL A 457 16.46 -17.66 10.67
C VAL A 457 14.95 -17.43 10.83
N GLN A 458 14.17 -17.74 9.78
CA GLN A 458 12.71 -17.61 9.84
C GLN A 458 12.10 -18.46 10.95
N ASP A 459 12.53 -19.72 11.08
CA ASP A 459 12.03 -20.65 12.11
C ASP A 459 12.38 -20.14 13.52
N TYR A 460 13.61 -19.67 13.74
CA TYR A 460 14.05 -19.11 15.02
C TYR A 460 13.24 -17.85 15.40
N ILE A 461 13.08 -16.91 14.48
CA ILE A 461 12.35 -15.67 14.75
C ILE A 461 10.88 -15.97 15.05
N LEU A 462 10.24 -16.82 14.26
CA LEU A 462 8.85 -17.22 14.50
C LEU A 462 8.67 -17.85 15.89
N GLU A 463 9.57 -18.78 16.28
CA GLU A 463 9.55 -19.39 17.62
C GLU A 463 9.71 -18.34 18.72
N ARG A 464 10.66 -17.41 18.58
CA ARG A 464 10.90 -16.35 19.56
C ARG A 464 9.70 -15.42 19.73
N LEU A 465 9.13 -14.94 18.64
CA LEU A 465 7.94 -14.09 18.68
C LEU A 465 6.75 -14.81 19.33
N CYS A 466 6.48 -16.05 18.92
CA CYS A 466 5.42 -16.86 19.51
C CYS A 466 5.65 -17.11 21.02
N SER A 467 6.89 -17.33 21.44
CA SER A 467 7.25 -17.48 22.87
C SER A 467 6.94 -16.23 23.69
N VAL A 468 7.24 -15.03 23.15
CA VAL A 468 6.91 -13.76 23.81
C VAL A 468 5.40 -13.56 23.86
N LEU A 469 4.69 -13.78 22.75
CA LEU A 469 3.24 -13.65 22.68
C LEU A 469 2.51 -14.58 23.65
N ALA A 470 3.04 -15.79 23.85
CA ALA A 470 2.50 -16.75 24.83
C ALA A 470 2.77 -16.36 26.29
N SER A 471 3.79 -15.52 26.56
CA SER A 471 4.25 -15.21 27.91
C SER A 471 3.41 -14.15 28.64
N ALA A 472 2.56 -13.39 27.94
CA ALA A 472 1.77 -12.29 28.50
C ALA A 472 0.46 -12.09 27.70
N PRO A 473 -0.54 -11.37 28.23
CA PRO A 473 -1.84 -11.15 27.55
C PRO A 473 -1.73 -10.12 26.39
N ILE A 474 -0.87 -10.39 25.42
CA ILE A 474 -0.61 -9.53 24.28
C ILE A 474 -1.67 -9.76 23.21
N SER A 475 -2.30 -8.70 22.72
CA SER A 475 -3.34 -8.73 21.69
C SER A 475 -3.06 -7.81 20.49
N TYR A 476 -1.92 -7.12 20.50
CA TYR A 476 -1.48 -6.22 19.46
C TYR A 476 0.03 -6.28 19.29
N VAL A 477 0.49 -6.24 18.05
CA VAL A 477 1.91 -6.12 17.69
C VAL A 477 2.10 -4.98 16.72
N LYS A 478 3.06 -4.08 17.02
CA LYS A 478 3.63 -3.13 16.07
C LYS A 478 4.89 -3.77 15.49
N TRP A 479 4.87 -4.10 14.20
CA TRP A 479 5.97 -4.70 13.46
C TRP A 479 6.75 -3.64 12.71
N ASP A 480 7.98 -3.40 13.08
CA ASP A 480 8.82 -2.34 12.55
C ASP A 480 9.99 -2.85 11.70
N PHE A 481 10.54 -1.97 10.86
CA PHE A 481 11.71 -2.21 10.03
C PHE A 481 12.39 -0.89 9.69
N ASN A 482 13.44 -0.53 10.43
CA ASN A 482 13.99 0.82 10.48
C ASN A 482 15.27 1.04 9.65
N ARG A 483 15.48 0.28 8.59
CA ARG A 483 16.59 0.54 7.68
C ARG A 483 16.37 -0.04 6.28
N SER A 484 17.06 0.50 5.28
CA SER A 484 17.15 -0.12 3.96
C SER A 484 18.15 -1.27 3.95
N ILE A 485 17.92 -2.28 3.12
CA ILE A 485 18.84 -3.39 2.90
C ILE A 485 19.96 -2.91 1.97
N CYS A 486 21.18 -3.06 2.42
CA CYS A 486 22.40 -2.90 1.62
C CYS A 486 23.30 -4.12 1.88
N ASP A 487 24.44 -4.18 1.21
CA ASP A 487 25.35 -5.37 1.30
C ASP A 487 24.62 -6.69 1.02
N LYS A 488 23.68 -6.69 0.06
CA LYS A 488 22.81 -7.83 -0.28
C LYS A 488 23.64 -9.08 -0.59
N TYR A 489 23.82 -9.91 0.42
CA TYR A 489 24.54 -11.16 0.32
C TYR A 489 24.07 -12.12 1.41
N SER A 490 23.64 -13.30 1.00
CA SER A 490 23.31 -14.40 1.90
C SER A 490 24.40 -15.44 1.89
N THR A 491 24.93 -15.76 3.08
CA THR A 491 25.94 -16.83 3.24
C THR A 491 25.39 -18.23 2.96
N SER A 492 24.07 -18.37 2.90
CA SER A 492 23.39 -19.64 2.59
C SER A 492 23.17 -19.87 1.09
N LEU A 493 23.34 -18.84 0.26
CA LEU A 493 23.13 -18.93 -1.18
C LEU A 493 24.49 -19.05 -1.91
N PRO A 494 24.59 -19.91 -2.94
CA PRO A 494 25.77 -19.96 -3.78
C PRO A 494 25.86 -18.67 -4.66
N ALA A 495 27.03 -18.41 -5.21
CA ALA A 495 27.32 -17.16 -5.92
C ALA A 495 26.34 -16.88 -7.08
N GLU A 496 25.94 -17.90 -7.82
CA GLU A 496 25.00 -17.80 -8.94
C GLU A 496 23.56 -17.52 -8.53
N LYS A 497 23.20 -17.68 -7.24
CA LYS A 497 21.86 -17.43 -6.70
C LYS A 497 21.78 -16.17 -5.82
N GLN A 498 22.85 -15.39 -5.73
CA GLN A 498 22.81 -14.16 -4.92
C GLN A 498 21.77 -13.14 -5.43
N GLY A 499 21.48 -13.13 -6.72
CA GLY A 499 20.41 -12.30 -7.30
C GLY A 499 18.98 -12.72 -6.92
N GLU A 500 18.80 -13.86 -6.21
CA GLU A 500 17.51 -14.30 -5.67
C GLU A 500 17.28 -13.77 -4.24
N MET A 501 18.31 -13.24 -3.58
CA MET A 501 18.32 -12.96 -2.14
C MET A 501 17.21 -11.99 -1.73
N ALA A 502 17.04 -10.86 -2.41
CA ALA A 502 16.07 -9.85 -2.05
C ALA A 502 14.61 -10.36 -2.13
N HIS A 503 14.29 -11.13 -3.17
CA HIS A 503 12.97 -11.75 -3.29
C HIS A 503 12.76 -12.88 -2.29
N ARG A 504 13.77 -13.72 -2.05
CA ARG A 504 13.72 -14.77 -1.00
C ARG A 504 13.55 -14.18 0.39
N PHE A 505 14.14 -13.02 0.66
CA PHE A 505 13.94 -12.28 1.91
C PHE A 505 12.45 -11.92 2.11
N MET A 506 11.79 -11.38 1.08
CA MET A 506 10.37 -11.06 1.15
C MET A 506 9.48 -12.29 1.34
N LEU A 507 9.76 -13.38 0.63
CA LEU A 507 9.04 -14.66 0.84
C LEU A 507 9.22 -15.17 2.27
N GLY A 508 10.41 -15.00 2.85
CA GLY A 508 10.70 -15.34 4.24
C GLY A 508 9.94 -14.46 5.24
N LEU A 509 9.87 -13.16 4.99
CA LEU A 509 9.06 -12.24 5.80
C LEU A 509 7.58 -12.65 5.80
N TYR A 510 7.01 -12.85 4.61
CA TYR A 510 5.62 -13.26 4.48
C TYR A 510 5.31 -14.60 5.16
N ARG A 511 6.23 -15.56 5.08
CA ARG A 511 6.12 -16.84 5.80
C ARG A 511 6.09 -16.66 7.32
N VAL A 512 6.93 -15.79 7.87
CA VAL A 512 6.96 -15.52 9.32
C VAL A 512 5.67 -14.80 9.77
N LEU A 513 5.22 -13.82 9.01
CA LEU A 513 3.95 -13.12 9.28
C LEU A 513 2.75 -14.07 9.23
N ASP A 514 2.67 -14.94 8.21
CA ASP A 514 1.64 -15.97 8.12
C ASP A 514 1.68 -16.95 9.29
N GLY A 515 2.86 -17.42 9.65
CA GLY A 515 3.04 -18.34 10.78
C GLY A 515 2.59 -17.73 12.11
N MET A 516 2.96 -16.48 12.36
CA MET A 516 2.56 -15.75 13.57
C MET A 516 1.05 -15.52 13.62
N LEU A 517 0.44 -15.04 12.54
CA LEU A 517 -1.00 -14.77 12.47
C LEU A 517 -1.84 -16.05 12.48
N SER A 518 -1.31 -17.15 11.97
CA SER A 518 -1.97 -18.46 12.07
C SER A 518 -1.96 -19.00 13.49
N ALA A 519 -0.88 -18.78 14.23
CA ALA A 519 -0.78 -19.15 15.64
C ALA A 519 -1.61 -18.23 16.56
N TYR A 520 -1.75 -16.97 16.19
CA TYR A 520 -2.47 -15.94 16.95
C TYR A 520 -3.50 -15.20 16.07
N PRO A 521 -4.61 -15.83 15.66
CA PRO A 521 -5.56 -15.26 14.71
C PRO A 521 -6.31 -14.02 15.24
N HIS A 522 -6.32 -13.82 16.56
CA HIS A 522 -6.95 -12.66 17.22
C HIS A 522 -6.00 -11.46 17.38
N LEU A 523 -4.75 -11.62 16.97
CA LEU A 523 -3.74 -10.57 17.09
C LEU A 523 -4.03 -9.42 16.11
N LEU A 524 -4.06 -8.20 16.59
CA LEU A 524 -4.05 -7.02 15.72
C LEU A 524 -2.58 -6.70 15.39
N LEU A 525 -2.24 -6.82 14.12
CA LEU A 525 -0.92 -6.45 13.61
C LEU A 525 -0.96 -5.05 12.99
N GLU A 526 -0.07 -4.17 13.41
CA GLU A 526 0.22 -2.90 12.76
C GLU A 526 1.59 -2.96 12.10
N GLY A 527 1.63 -2.69 10.80
CA GLY A 527 2.89 -2.53 10.09
C GLY A 527 3.54 -1.18 10.39
N CYS A 528 4.86 -1.17 10.55
CA CYS A 528 5.70 0.02 10.60
C CYS A 528 6.99 -0.26 9.82
N SER A 529 7.58 0.75 9.25
CA SER A 529 8.89 0.64 8.60
C SER A 529 9.55 2.02 8.60
N GLY A 530 10.02 2.43 9.81
CA GLY A 530 10.37 3.83 10.02
C GLY A 530 9.21 4.74 9.60
N GLY A 531 8.03 4.54 10.16
CA GLY A 531 6.79 5.10 9.64
C GLY A 531 6.22 4.33 8.45
N GLY A 532 5.87 5.04 7.39
CA GLY A 532 5.19 4.50 6.22
C GLY A 532 6.08 3.92 5.12
N GLY A 533 7.28 3.44 5.43
CA GLY A 533 8.24 2.93 4.44
C GLY A 533 7.81 1.64 3.73
N ARG A 534 6.84 0.91 4.27
CA ARG A 534 6.17 -0.23 3.62
C ARG A 534 4.65 -0.09 3.71
N PHE A 535 4.15 1.12 3.45
CA PHE A 535 2.71 1.34 3.32
C PHE A 535 2.27 0.92 1.91
N ASP A 536 2.01 -0.36 1.75
CA ASP A 536 1.70 -1.00 0.48
C ASP A 536 0.66 -2.12 0.64
N ALA A 537 0.06 -2.56 -0.46
CA ALA A 537 -0.96 -3.59 -0.47
C ALA A 537 -0.43 -4.96 -0.02
N GLY A 538 0.88 -5.22 -0.18
CA GLY A 538 1.52 -6.46 0.29
C GLY A 538 1.52 -6.57 1.81
N MET A 539 1.92 -5.50 2.52
CA MET A 539 1.86 -5.48 3.99
C MET A 539 0.43 -5.43 4.51
N LEU A 540 -0.49 -4.73 3.82
CA LEU A 540 -1.90 -4.67 4.22
C LEU A 540 -2.61 -6.03 4.18
N TYR A 541 -2.08 -7.00 3.46
CA TYR A 541 -2.58 -8.38 3.47
C TYR A 541 -2.39 -9.05 4.84
N TYR A 542 -1.34 -8.67 5.58
CA TYR A 542 -1.01 -9.18 6.92
C TYR A 542 -1.41 -8.22 8.03
N SER A 543 -1.23 -6.92 7.79
CA SER A 543 -1.42 -5.84 8.76
C SER A 543 -2.58 -4.96 8.33
N PRO A 544 -3.81 -5.12 8.87
CA PRO A 544 -4.96 -4.35 8.41
C PRO A 544 -4.87 -2.85 8.73
N GLN A 545 -3.80 -2.42 9.35
CA GLN A 545 -3.40 -1.02 9.54
C GLN A 545 -1.88 -0.89 9.51
N ILE A 546 -1.38 0.25 9.07
CA ILE A 546 0.05 0.57 9.00
C ILE A 546 0.27 1.97 9.58
N TRP A 547 1.32 2.13 10.38
CA TRP A 547 1.76 3.43 10.87
C TRP A 547 2.08 4.35 9.67
N CYS A 548 1.29 5.40 9.51
CA CYS A 548 1.26 6.17 8.26
C CYS A 548 2.56 6.94 8.04
N SER A 549 3.14 7.48 9.11
CA SER A 549 4.40 8.22 9.11
C SER A 549 4.90 8.40 10.53
N ASP A 550 6.23 8.43 10.72
CA ASP A 550 6.85 8.85 11.97
C ASP A 550 6.68 10.36 12.22
N ASP A 551 6.26 11.13 11.21
CA ASP A 551 5.85 12.51 11.45
C ASP A 551 4.46 12.55 12.08
N THR A 552 4.40 13.00 13.32
CA THR A 552 3.18 13.16 14.11
C THR A 552 2.66 14.59 14.13
N ASP A 553 3.36 15.53 13.45
CA ASP A 553 2.86 16.89 13.29
C ASP A 553 1.56 16.91 12.47
N ALA A 554 0.49 17.40 13.06
CA ALA A 554 -0.82 17.39 12.43
C ALA A 554 -0.88 18.14 11.08
N ILE A 555 -0.03 19.17 10.89
CA ILE A 555 -0.03 19.95 9.64
C ILE A 555 0.71 19.20 8.53
N GLU A 556 1.84 18.55 8.83
CA GLU A 556 2.53 17.67 7.86
C GLU A 556 1.67 16.45 7.52
N ARG A 557 0.95 15.90 8.50
CA ARG A 557 0.02 14.78 8.30
C ARG A 557 -1.11 15.09 7.30
N LEU A 558 -1.51 16.36 7.14
CA LEU A 558 -2.49 16.74 6.10
C LEU A 558 -1.99 16.35 4.70
N GLN A 559 -0.71 16.57 4.40
CA GLN A 559 -0.10 16.21 3.12
C GLN A 559 0.07 14.69 3.00
N ILE A 560 0.60 14.04 4.06
CA ILE A 560 0.89 12.61 4.07
C ILE A 560 -0.39 11.77 3.93
N GLN A 561 -1.44 12.10 4.70
CA GLN A 561 -2.73 11.38 4.65
C GLN A 561 -3.50 11.66 3.35
N TYR A 562 -3.40 12.88 2.82
CA TYR A 562 -3.97 13.22 1.51
C TYR A 562 -3.39 12.33 0.40
N GLY A 563 -2.06 12.27 0.27
CA GLY A 563 -1.41 11.44 -0.74
C GLY A 563 -1.69 9.95 -0.53
N THR A 564 -1.68 9.48 0.72
CA THR A 564 -2.00 8.10 1.06
C THR A 564 -3.41 7.71 0.63
N SER A 565 -4.38 8.63 0.74
CA SER A 565 -5.79 8.38 0.41
C SER A 565 -6.08 8.16 -1.08
N PHE A 566 -5.13 8.34 -1.98
CA PHE A 566 -5.33 8.00 -3.39
C PHE A 566 -5.45 6.50 -3.62
N GLY A 567 -4.60 5.71 -2.98
CA GLY A 567 -4.56 4.25 -3.14
C GLY A 567 -5.10 3.46 -1.94
N TYR A 568 -5.19 4.07 -0.74
CA TYR A 568 -5.42 3.34 0.50
C TYR A 568 -6.54 3.94 1.35
N PRO A 569 -7.44 3.13 1.92
CA PRO A 569 -8.53 3.62 2.76
C PRO A 569 -8.01 4.15 4.11
N VAL A 570 -8.66 5.17 4.65
CA VAL A 570 -8.28 5.79 5.93
C VAL A 570 -8.32 4.80 7.10
N SER A 571 -9.12 3.75 7.02
CA SER A 571 -9.16 2.66 8.02
C SER A 571 -7.86 1.88 8.15
N THR A 572 -6.92 2.04 7.20
CA THR A 572 -5.61 1.39 7.23
C THR A 572 -4.49 2.31 7.72
N MET A 573 -4.79 3.60 7.94
CA MET A 573 -3.79 4.61 8.30
C MET A 573 -3.68 4.77 9.81
N GLY A 574 -2.56 4.37 10.42
CA GLY A 574 -2.24 4.70 11.81
C GLY A 574 -2.05 6.21 11.97
N ALA A 575 -2.82 6.83 12.87
CA ALA A 575 -2.79 8.27 13.08
C ALA A 575 -2.98 8.62 14.57
N HIS A 576 -1.97 9.29 15.15
CA HIS A 576 -1.94 9.59 16.57
C HIS A 576 -1.81 11.08 16.85
N VAL A 577 -2.35 11.50 17.99
CA VAL A 577 -2.15 12.82 18.60
C VAL A 577 -0.83 12.81 19.35
N SER A 578 0.11 13.68 18.96
CA SER A 578 1.42 13.84 19.60
C SER A 578 1.43 14.97 20.63
N ALA A 579 2.51 15.05 21.41
CA ALA A 579 2.83 16.18 22.26
C ALA A 579 3.16 17.44 21.45
N VAL A 580 3.13 18.61 22.08
CA VAL A 580 3.62 19.88 21.55
C VAL A 580 4.59 20.53 22.54
N PRO A 581 5.66 21.23 22.07
CA PRO A 581 6.06 21.35 20.65
C PRO A 581 6.35 20.00 20.03
N ASN A 582 5.98 19.80 18.73
CA ASN A 582 6.27 18.55 18.02
C ASN A 582 7.79 18.34 17.97
N HIS A 583 8.25 17.12 18.25
CA HIS A 583 9.68 16.81 18.36
C HIS A 583 10.47 16.93 17.06
N GLN A 584 9.81 16.81 15.90
CA GLN A 584 10.47 16.92 14.59
C GLN A 584 10.43 18.34 14.03
N THR A 585 9.28 19.01 14.12
CA THR A 585 9.05 20.31 13.49
C THR A 585 9.17 21.50 14.46
N GLY A 586 9.08 21.25 15.76
CA GLY A 586 8.98 22.31 16.80
C GLY A 586 7.65 23.06 16.79
N ARG A 587 6.69 22.64 15.95
CA ARG A 587 5.39 23.32 15.81
C ARG A 587 4.50 23.07 17.02
N VAL A 588 3.76 24.12 17.40
CA VAL A 588 2.73 24.05 18.44
C VAL A 588 1.37 24.21 17.80
N THR A 589 0.60 23.14 17.78
CA THR A 589 -0.75 23.08 17.22
C THR A 589 -1.79 22.84 18.31
N PRO A 590 -3.01 23.40 18.17
CA PRO A 590 -4.10 23.14 19.14
C PRO A 590 -4.40 21.65 19.26
N LEU A 591 -4.77 21.18 20.46
CA LEU A 591 -5.12 19.79 20.70
C LEU A 591 -6.31 19.36 19.84
N ALA A 592 -7.32 20.22 19.66
CA ALA A 592 -8.45 20.00 18.76
C ALA A 592 -8.04 19.73 17.32
N THR A 593 -7.01 20.43 16.82
CA THR A 593 -6.49 20.25 15.46
C THR A 593 -5.76 18.92 15.32
N ARG A 594 -4.91 18.58 16.29
CA ARG A 594 -4.23 17.27 16.34
C ARG A 594 -5.24 16.13 16.33
N GLY A 595 -6.29 16.24 17.17
CA GLY A 595 -7.39 15.26 17.22
C GLY A 595 -8.17 15.19 15.90
N CYS A 596 -8.54 16.32 15.30
CA CYS A 596 -9.28 16.38 14.03
C CYS A 596 -8.52 15.64 12.90
N VAL A 597 -7.21 15.85 12.79
CA VAL A 597 -6.38 15.20 11.75
C VAL A 597 -6.20 13.71 12.05
N ALA A 598 -5.92 13.34 13.30
CA ALA A 598 -5.72 11.95 13.69
C ALA A 598 -7.00 11.10 13.56
N MET A 599 -8.19 11.68 13.71
CA MET A 599 -9.48 10.99 13.52
C MET A 599 -9.74 10.57 12.06
N ALA A 600 -8.94 11.04 11.10
CA ALA A 600 -8.96 10.53 9.73
C ALA A 600 -8.07 9.30 9.55
N GLY A 601 -8.09 8.39 10.50
CA GLY A 601 -7.32 7.15 10.53
C GLY A 601 -7.69 6.26 11.70
N THR A 602 -6.84 5.26 12.00
CA THR A 602 -6.95 4.45 13.22
C THR A 602 -6.39 5.27 14.39
N PHE A 603 -7.34 5.88 15.12
CA PHE A 603 -7.08 6.95 16.05
C PHE A 603 -6.36 6.51 17.33
N GLY A 604 -5.40 7.30 17.76
CA GLY A 604 -4.67 7.08 19.00
C GLY A 604 -3.90 8.30 19.51
N TYR A 605 -3.08 8.06 20.52
CA TYR A 605 -2.21 9.04 21.16
C TYR A 605 -0.78 8.53 21.23
N GLU A 606 0.19 9.42 21.10
CA GLU A 606 1.61 9.13 21.22
C GLU A 606 2.29 10.21 22.04
N LEU A 607 2.08 10.18 23.34
CA LEU A 607 2.51 11.21 24.30
C LEU A 607 2.42 10.68 25.75
N ASP A 608 2.93 11.45 26.71
CA ASP A 608 2.82 11.16 28.14
C ASP A 608 1.64 11.93 28.75
N LEU A 609 0.53 11.23 28.99
CA LEU A 609 -0.69 11.80 29.59
C LEU A 609 -0.47 12.35 31.00
N ASN A 610 0.54 11.87 31.74
CA ASN A 610 0.86 12.41 33.07
C ASN A 610 1.39 13.87 33.02
N LYS A 611 1.79 14.34 31.83
CA LYS A 611 2.27 15.72 31.61
C LYS A 611 1.18 16.69 31.14
N MET A 612 -0.02 16.19 30.85
CA MET A 612 -1.15 17.01 30.40
C MET A 612 -1.85 17.70 31.56
N THR A 613 -2.42 18.90 31.30
CA THR A 613 -3.29 19.58 32.26
C THR A 613 -4.65 18.88 32.35
N GLU A 614 -5.42 19.18 33.41
CA GLU A 614 -6.75 18.60 33.53
C GLU A 614 -7.72 19.06 32.42
N GLU A 615 -7.56 20.32 31.94
CA GLU A 615 -8.32 20.82 30.80
C GLU A 615 -8.02 20.05 29.53
N GLU A 616 -6.73 19.75 29.26
CA GLU A 616 -6.33 18.93 28.12
C GLU A 616 -6.85 17.49 28.23
N LYS A 617 -6.84 16.90 29.43
CA LYS A 617 -7.42 15.56 29.66
C LYS A 617 -8.92 15.53 29.39
N VAL A 618 -9.66 16.58 29.75
CA VAL A 618 -11.10 16.71 29.41
C VAL A 618 -11.29 16.73 27.89
N GLU A 619 -10.44 17.46 27.16
CA GLU A 619 -10.48 17.51 25.70
C GLU A 619 -10.13 16.14 25.07
N VAL A 620 -9.11 15.43 25.58
CA VAL A 620 -8.77 14.06 25.17
C VAL A 620 -9.97 13.13 25.32
N LYS A 621 -10.62 13.14 26.48
CA LYS A 621 -11.81 12.32 26.71
C LYS A 621 -12.91 12.63 25.70
N ARG A 622 -13.13 13.91 25.43
CA ARG A 622 -14.12 14.37 24.47
C ARG A 622 -13.78 13.90 23.04
N GLN A 623 -12.53 13.99 22.64
CA GLN A 623 -12.07 13.49 21.34
C GLN A 623 -12.34 12.00 21.16
N ILE A 624 -12.06 11.19 22.18
CA ILE A 624 -12.35 9.75 22.19
C ILE A 624 -13.85 9.47 22.05
N GLU A 625 -14.69 10.20 22.77
CA GLU A 625 -16.14 10.08 22.68
C GLU A 625 -16.65 10.43 21.28
N VAL A 626 -16.16 11.50 20.70
CA VAL A 626 -16.49 11.95 19.33
C VAL A 626 -16.05 10.91 18.30
N PHE A 627 -14.82 10.41 18.39
CA PHE A 627 -14.32 9.38 17.47
C PHE A 627 -15.19 8.11 17.51
N LYS A 628 -15.58 7.67 18.71
CA LYS A 628 -16.46 6.49 18.87
C LYS A 628 -17.84 6.67 18.23
N GLN A 629 -18.33 7.91 18.07
CA GLN A 629 -19.60 8.19 17.39
C GLN A 629 -19.47 8.08 15.85
N TYR A 630 -18.28 8.34 15.31
CA TYR A 630 -18.05 8.43 13.88
C TYR A 630 -17.15 7.33 13.33
N TYR A 631 -16.81 6.35 14.16
CA TYR A 631 -15.89 5.29 13.76
C TYR A 631 -16.34 4.56 12.49
N ASP A 632 -17.65 4.34 12.29
CA ASP A 632 -18.16 3.65 11.11
C ASP A 632 -17.81 4.40 9.81
N LEU A 633 -17.72 5.74 9.86
CA LEU A 633 -17.29 6.56 8.71
C LEU A 633 -15.82 6.33 8.37
N VAL A 634 -14.98 6.02 9.35
CA VAL A 634 -13.57 5.70 9.15
C VAL A 634 -13.41 4.26 8.66
N SER A 635 -14.15 3.30 9.23
CA SER A 635 -14.01 1.88 8.92
C SER A 635 -14.55 1.53 7.53
N ASP A 636 -15.74 2.01 7.20
CA ASP A 636 -16.49 1.61 6.00
C ASP A 636 -16.91 2.74 5.07
N GLY A 637 -16.83 3.98 5.54
CA GLY A 637 -17.26 5.14 4.79
C GLY A 637 -16.47 5.37 3.50
N SER A 638 -17.07 6.13 2.61
CA SER A 638 -16.43 6.70 1.43
C SER A 638 -15.66 7.95 1.83
N TYR A 639 -14.40 8.06 1.41
CA TYR A 639 -13.54 9.20 1.68
C TYR A 639 -13.43 10.10 0.45
N PHE A 640 -13.66 11.39 0.63
CA PHE A 640 -13.59 12.39 -0.45
C PHE A 640 -12.58 13.48 -0.10
N ARG A 641 -11.61 13.70 -0.97
CA ARG A 641 -10.70 14.85 -0.92
C ARG A 641 -11.44 16.06 -1.50
N LEU A 642 -11.85 17.00 -0.68
CA LEU A 642 -12.58 18.19 -1.13
C LEU A 642 -11.65 19.33 -1.53
N THR A 643 -10.46 19.42 -0.91
CA THR A 643 -9.41 20.37 -1.31
C THR A 643 -8.03 19.70 -1.22
N SER A 644 -7.08 20.18 -2.02
CA SER A 644 -5.68 19.74 -1.96
C SER A 644 -4.89 20.58 -0.95
N PRO A 645 -4.03 19.95 -0.12
CA PRO A 645 -3.14 20.68 0.78
C PRO A 645 -2.05 21.47 0.04
N GLN A 646 -1.76 21.12 -1.22
CA GLN A 646 -0.78 21.82 -2.05
C GLN A 646 -1.31 23.15 -2.60
N ASP A 647 -2.61 23.23 -2.87
CA ASP A 647 -3.24 24.34 -3.56
C ASP A 647 -4.05 25.25 -2.63
N ASN A 648 -4.30 24.82 -1.39
CA ASN A 648 -5.24 25.48 -0.48
C ASN A 648 -4.69 25.64 0.93
N ASN A 649 -4.89 26.81 1.51
CA ASN A 649 -4.61 27.08 2.92
C ASN A 649 -5.59 26.44 3.89
N CYS A 650 -6.69 25.86 3.38
CA CYS A 650 -7.66 25.14 4.17
C CYS A 650 -7.86 23.76 3.54
N VAL A 651 -7.37 22.75 4.22
CA VAL A 651 -7.49 21.35 3.79
C VAL A 651 -8.79 20.79 4.29
N VAL A 652 -9.60 20.23 3.39
CA VAL A 652 -10.94 19.73 3.68
C VAL A 652 -11.14 18.36 3.08
N TRP A 653 -11.66 17.45 3.90
CA TRP A 653 -12.09 16.13 3.48
C TRP A 653 -13.45 15.78 4.05
N GLU A 654 -14.11 14.83 3.43
CA GLU A 654 -15.40 14.30 3.82
C GLU A 654 -15.29 12.79 3.99
N MET A 655 -15.90 12.25 5.02
CA MET A 655 -16.20 10.83 5.19
C MET A 655 -17.71 10.67 5.24
N ALA A 656 -18.28 9.84 4.37
CA ALA A 656 -19.72 9.63 4.29
C ALA A 656 -20.09 8.15 4.28
N GLU A 657 -21.21 7.78 4.88
CA GLU A 657 -21.73 6.42 4.76
C GLU A 657 -22.18 6.12 3.33
N LYS A 658 -22.07 4.86 2.92
CA LYS A 658 -22.43 4.39 1.57
C LYS A 658 -23.90 4.68 1.21
N ASP A 659 -24.79 4.69 2.21
CA ASP A 659 -26.23 5.01 2.05
C ASP A 659 -26.54 6.50 2.19
N ALA A 660 -25.53 7.33 2.33
CA ALA A 660 -25.64 8.76 2.56
C ALA A 660 -26.48 9.15 3.80
N SER A 661 -26.59 8.28 4.82
CA SER A 661 -27.35 8.57 6.04
C SER A 661 -26.66 9.60 6.93
N LYS A 662 -25.32 9.62 6.91
CA LYS A 662 -24.50 10.61 7.65
C LYS A 662 -23.18 10.89 6.92
N ALA A 663 -22.64 12.08 7.17
CA ALA A 663 -21.31 12.45 6.73
C ALA A 663 -20.62 13.35 7.76
N LEU A 664 -19.29 13.30 7.78
CA LEU A 664 -18.43 14.17 8.59
C LEU A 664 -17.47 14.92 7.66
N ILE A 665 -17.56 16.24 7.67
CA ILE A 665 -16.65 17.13 6.96
C ILE A 665 -15.66 17.68 7.97
N SER A 666 -14.38 17.46 7.71
CA SER A 666 -13.27 17.99 8.51
C SER A 666 -12.53 19.05 7.71
N ALA A 667 -12.21 20.17 8.34
CA ALA A 667 -11.52 21.30 7.73
C ALA A 667 -10.41 21.80 8.67
N VAL A 668 -9.20 21.98 8.14
CA VAL A 668 -8.05 22.51 8.87
C VAL A 668 -7.45 23.69 8.12
N TYR A 669 -7.37 24.84 8.78
CA TYR A 669 -6.74 26.03 8.25
C TYR A 669 -5.24 25.98 8.57
N GLN A 670 -4.40 25.86 7.56
CA GLN A 670 -2.95 25.81 7.73
C GLN A 670 -2.39 27.20 8.07
N HIS A 671 -2.95 28.24 7.45
CA HIS A 671 -2.55 29.62 7.66
C HIS A 671 -3.75 30.56 7.50
N VAL A 672 -3.91 31.51 8.42
CA VAL A 672 -5.00 32.47 8.43
C VAL A 672 -4.53 33.82 7.89
N GLN A 673 -5.30 34.37 6.96
CA GLN A 673 -5.06 35.70 6.39
C GLN A 673 -6.11 36.68 6.89
N THR A 674 -5.74 37.96 7.06
CA THR A 674 -6.68 39.02 7.42
C THR A 674 -7.70 39.24 6.31
N ASN A 675 -8.96 39.45 6.68
CA ASN A 675 -10.06 39.72 5.76
C ASN A 675 -10.26 38.64 4.67
N CYS A 676 -10.09 37.39 5.02
CA CYS A 676 -10.36 36.28 4.12
C CYS A 676 -11.82 36.27 3.65
N ALA A 677 -12.03 35.97 2.38
CA ALA A 677 -13.35 35.65 1.84
C ALA A 677 -13.94 34.42 2.54
N ALA A 678 -15.27 34.36 2.60
CA ALA A 678 -15.97 33.16 3.06
C ALA A 678 -15.58 31.95 2.19
N LYS A 679 -15.22 30.82 2.84
CA LYS A 679 -14.91 29.58 2.15
C LYS A 679 -16.16 28.71 2.05
N PHE A 680 -16.36 28.12 0.86
CA PHE A 680 -17.41 27.14 0.59
C PHE A 680 -16.75 25.85 0.14
N VAL A 681 -17.29 24.72 0.61
CA VAL A 681 -16.94 23.39 0.15
C VAL A 681 -18.17 22.67 -0.35
N TYR A 682 -17.97 21.73 -1.24
CA TYR A 682 -19.03 21.01 -1.93
C TYR A 682 -18.99 19.54 -1.55
N PRO A 683 -19.78 19.11 -0.55
CA PRO A 683 -19.88 17.69 -0.17
C PRO A 683 -20.24 16.82 -1.35
N ARG A 684 -19.83 15.56 -1.32
CA ARG A 684 -20.02 14.62 -2.44
C ARG A 684 -20.74 13.34 -2.04
N GLY A 685 -20.69 12.96 -0.75
CA GLY A 685 -21.26 11.73 -0.24
C GLY A 685 -22.73 11.84 0.20
N LEU A 686 -23.51 12.81 -0.32
CA LEU A 686 -24.90 13.05 0.10
C LEU A 686 -25.92 12.63 -0.95
N CYS A 687 -27.15 12.33 -0.50
CA CYS A 687 -28.29 12.14 -1.38
C CYS A 687 -28.93 13.50 -1.74
N SER A 688 -28.99 13.81 -3.03
CA SER A 688 -29.50 15.11 -3.55
C SER A 688 -30.89 15.47 -3.04
N ASP A 689 -31.78 14.49 -2.95
CA ASP A 689 -33.20 14.67 -2.64
C ASP A 689 -33.52 14.58 -1.14
N ALA A 690 -32.52 14.30 -0.32
CA ALA A 690 -32.68 14.20 1.14
C ALA A 690 -32.40 15.54 1.82
N SER A 691 -32.99 15.73 3.01
CA SER A 691 -32.65 16.84 3.93
C SER A 691 -31.66 16.37 4.99
N TYR A 692 -30.73 17.26 5.35
CA TYR A 692 -29.69 16.99 6.36
C TYR A 692 -29.72 18.04 7.46
N GLU A 693 -29.67 17.58 8.68
CA GLU A 693 -29.31 18.42 9.83
C GLU A 693 -27.80 18.65 9.79
N VAL A 694 -27.38 19.90 9.77
CA VAL A 694 -25.98 20.34 9.74
C VAL A 694 -25.62 20.89 11.12
N SER A 695 -24.59 20.36 11.75
CA SER A 695 -24.14 20.78 13.08
C SER A 695 -22.61 20.74 13.21
N LEU A 696 -22.06 21.62 14.05
CA LEU A 696 -20.65 21.53 14.45
C LEU A 696 -20.45 20.43 15.48
N THR A 697 -19.39 19.65 15.32
CA THR A 697 -18.90 18.72 16.34
C THR A 697 -18.01 19.50 17.31
N ASP A 698 -18.37 19.46 18.59
CA ASP A 698 -17.58 20.10 19.65
C ASP A 698 -16.42 19.21 20.08
N LEU A 699 -15.22 19.50 19.60
CA LEU A 699 -13.98 18.78 19.96
C LEU A 699 -13.40 19.25 21.30
N LYS A 700 -13.68 20.50 21.71
CA LYS A 700 -13.14 21.11 22.92
C LYS A 700 -14.00 20.92 24.15
N GLY A 701 -15.30 20.67 23.98
CA GLY A 701 -16.27 20.61 25.08
C GLY A 701 -16.71 21.99 25.59
N ASP A 702 -16.46 23.09 24.89
CA ASP A 702 -16.73 24.45 25.35
C ASP A 702 -18.05 25.06 24.85
N LYS A 703 -18.92 24.28 24.26
CA LYS A 703 -20.32 24.61 23.81
C LYS A 703 -20.51 25.96 23.09
N LYS A 704 -19.47 26.63 22.65
CA LYS A 704 -19.62 27.84 21.84
C LYS A 704 -19.97 27.47 20.41
N ASP A 705 -21.26 27.21 20.16
CA ASP A 705 -21.81 26.99 18.82
C ASP A 705 -21.58 28.22 17.93
N ARG A 706 -20.48 28.21 17.17
CA ARG A 706 -20.22 29.23 16.14
C ARG A 706 -21.07 29.01 14.87
N MET A 707 -21.75 27.86 14.79
CA MET A 707 -22.63 27.51 13.68
C MET A 707 -23.98 27.07 14.26
N GLN A 708 -25.05 27.81 13.95
CA GLN A 708 -26.39 27.39 14.33
C GLN A 708 -26.77 26.11 13.55
N LYS A 709 -27.46 25.19 14.23
CA LYS A 709 -28.05 24.04 13.56
C LYS A 709 -28.95 24.50 12.41
N GLN A 710 -28.72 23.91 11.24
CA GLN A 710 -29.47 24.22 10.02
C GLN A 710 -29.98 22.93 9.39
N VAL A 711 -31.10 23.03 8.69
CA VAL A 711 -31.60 21.93 7.84
C VAL A 711 -31.48 22.39 6.40
N LEU A 712 -30.67 21.65 5.62
CA LEU A 712 -30.42 21.94 4.22
C LEU A 712 -30.62 20.67 3.38
N THR A 713 -31.04 20.84 2.13
CA THR A 713 -31.14 19.69 1.23
C THR A 713 -29.74 19.26 0.74
N GLY A 714 -29.58 17.98 0.41
CA GLY A 714 -28.34 17.49 -0.18
C GLY A 714 -27.97 18.23 -1.45
N ALA A 715 -28.97 18.56 -2.31
CA ALA A 715 -28.77 19.38 -3.50
C ALA A 715 -28.21 20.77 -3.18
N ALA A 716 -28.72 21.44 -2.15
CA ALA A 716 -28.21 22.75 -1.72
C ALA A 716 -26.77 22.66 -1.23
N LEU A 717 -26.44 21.64 -0.43
CA LEU A 717 -25.09 21.39 0.09
C LEU A 717 -24.10 21.03 -1.03
N MET A 718 -24.47 20.11 -1.92
CA MET A 718 -23.58 19.60 -2.98
C MET A 718 -23.36 20.61 -4.12
N ARG A 719 -24.34 21.49 -4.40
CA ARG A 719 -24.29 22.44 -5.52
C ARG A 719 -24.14 23.89 -5.09
N GLY A 720 -24.81 24.28 -4.00
CA GLY A 720 -24.71 25.63 -3.42
C GLY A 720 -23.48 25.77 -2.51
N GLY A 721 -23.02 24.66 -1.96
CA GLY A 721 -21.87 24.59 -1.07
C GLY A 721 -22.21 24.81 0.41
N LEU A 722 -21.41 24.18 1.25
CA LEU A 722 -21.40 24.37 2.70
C LEU A 722 -20.41 25.48 3.05
N ARG A 723 -20.88 26.54 3.71
CA ARG A 723 -20.01 27.60 4.23
C ARG A 723 -19.25 27.09 5.45
N LEU A 724 -17.92 27.14 5.38
CA LEU A 724 -17.08 26.81 6.53
C LEU A 724 -17.07 27.94 7.56
N PRO A 725 -16.98 27.61 8.86
CA PRO A 725 -16.70 28.61 9.90
C PRO A 725 -15.37 29.31 9.62
N GLY A 726 -15.28 30.60 9.96
CA GLY A 726 -14.02 31.33 9.87
C GLY A 726 -13.00 30.83 10.91
N ALA A 727 -11.72 31.07 10.66
CA ALA A 727 -10.65 30.76 11.58
C ALA A 727 -10.10 32.06 12.21
N ASP A 728 -9.87 32.03 13.52
CA ASP A 728 -9.33 33.17 14.29
C ASP A 728 -7.80 33.09 14.48
N SER A 729 -7.23 31.92 14.17
CA SER A 729 -5.80 31.66 14.33
C SER A 729 -5.34 30.59 13.34
N ASP A 730 -4.05 30.55 13.07
CA ASP A 730 -3.42 29.45 12.35
C ASP A 730 -3.74 28.12 13.03
N TYR A 731 -3.84 27.09 12.21
CA TYR A 731 -4.13 25.73 12.63
C TYR A 731 -5.53 25.50 13.23
N ALA A 732 -6.48 26.41 13.02
CA ALA A 732 -7.87 26.17 13.45
C ALA A 732 -8.47 24.97 12.69
N ALA A 733 -9.16 24.10 13.42
CA ALA A 733 -9.82 22.93 12.86
C ALA A 733 -11.31 22.91 13.19
N TRP A 734 -12.10 22.40 12.24
CA TRP A 734 -13.55 22.25 12.37
C TRP A 734 -13.97 20.87 11.88
N GLN A 735 -14.93 20.27 12.60
CA GLN A 735 -15.67 19.11 12.14
C GLN A 735 -17.15 19.45 12.07
N ILE A 736 -17.76 19.20 10.90
CA ILE A 736 -19.17 19.48 10.62
C ILE A 736 -19.85 18.14 10.35
N TYR A 737 -20.82 17.83 11.16
CA TYR A 737 -21.60 16.61 11.04
C TYR A 737 -22.90 16.86 10.29
N LEU A 738 -23.19 16.00 9.34
CA LEU A 738 -24.37 15.99 8.50
C LEU A 738 -25.17 14.72 8.76
N LYS A 739 -26.41 14.86 9.21
CA LYS A 739 -27.30 13.74 9.50
C LYS A 739 -28.55 13.84 8.65
N LYS A 740 -28.84 12.80 7.89
CA LYS A 740 -30.07 12.68 7.10
C LYS A 740 -31.29 12.64 8.02
N LEU A 741 -32.35 13.38 7.68
CA LEU A 741 -33.60 13.46 8.42
C LEU A 741 -34.65 12.47 7.92
#